data_01dbdb0080536fd7f0a17f7a4099698e
#
_entry.id   01dbdb0080536fd7f0a17f7a4099698e
#
_cell.length_a   1.000
_cell.length_b   1.000
_cell.length_c   1.000
_cell.angle_alpha   90.00
_cell.angle_beta   90.00
_cell.angle_gamma   90.00
#
_symmetry.space_group_name_H-M   'P 1'
#
loop_
_entity.id
_entity.type
_entity.pdbx_description
1 polymer ?
#
loop_
_entity_poly.entity_id
_entity_poly.type
_entity_poly.pdbx_seq_one_letter_code
_entity_poly.pdbx_strand_id
1 'polypeptide(L)'
;MVSPLTRGLACVVALFSAAATAGAQNRRPMTFMDIMELKNVGGVSLSPNGSKVAYAVSGWEHPNARPSTDPAKPDTAKGDKHETRAHIWMVGAAGGTPRQLTFSERGENAPQWSPDGRSLAFLSSRGSGTEAKTQIWILPMDGGEAYQLTASKENVSGFEWSKDGSRIAFLAVDTLPKTDEAKTTRRDDPQVFEENFRLSHAWVIDVATKRATEVAHGNLTVSGAPSWSPDGTRLAFQAAPTTMLRDPRSDIYIVTIADKSLKKITTKPEAGSPPAWSPDGKTIAFTILPQSHIARPDSIMDREIGNDHLILYDVASGKARDTYDPKIDVSAGNPRWTSDGARVLFTTGERAWNAVYAYDVASNKLNRVVAKMLIGTPSLSKDGRLAAYTLGSSDAPADVYVSDLTFASPKKLTDINPQLRDIALGETEVITWKSTDGTPVEGVLLKPLGYQAGRKYPLLVEAHGGPTGATNAGFKANWGSPGQVWAGQGWAVLYPNPRGSTNYGEKFTRANIMDWGGGDYRDIMTGVDDVIKRGIADSSKMAFEGWSYGGYMTAWVVSQTSRFKAARMGAGLSDLQSMYGTTDIPGYIGTFFSGIPTQKTLDFYRARSAITFVDNVTTPLLIQQGGSDQRVPIGQSMEFFRALKDRGRTVQLVFYPREGHGLSEYYHQLDKMQREQAWITKYTLGAERVVP
;
A
#
# COMPACT_ATOMS: atom_id res chain seq x y z
N MET A 1 -22.12 -3.17 -69.97
CA MET A 1 -21.58 -4.37 -69.29
C MET A 1 -20.82 -3.90 -68.06
N VAL A 2 -21.44 -3.92 -66.91
CA VAL A 2 -20.86 -3.55 -65.63
C VAL A 2 -20.70 -4.85 -64.81
N SER A 3 -19.44 -5.07 -64.40
CA SER A 3 -18.95 -6.28 -63.74
C SER A 3 -19.55 -6.49 -62.30
N PRO A 4 -19.82 -7.68 -61.85
CA PRO A 4 -20.47 -7.96 -60.55
C PRO A 4 -19.46 -8.23 -59.42
N LEU A 5 -18.60 -7.24 -59.09
CA LEU A 5 -17.55 -7.42 -58.06
C LEU A 5 -17.68 -6.51 -56.83
N THR A 6 -18.79 -5.76 -56.66
CA THR A 6 -18.99 -4.80 -55.55
C THR A 6 -20.02 -5.20 -54.50
N ARG A 7 -20.55 -6.45 -54.52
CA ARG A 7 -21.52 -6.93 -53.50
C ARG A 7 -20.97 -7.84 -52.39
N GLY A 8 -19.70 -8.23 -52.46
CA GLY A 8 -19.10 -9.15 -51.50
C GLY A 8 -18.48 -8.51 -50.22
N LEU A 9 -18.18 -7.20 -50.22
CA LEU A 9 -17.41 -6.57 -49.11
C LEU A 9 -18.29 -5.93 -48.01
N ALA A 10 -19.57 -5.69 -48.30
CA ALA A 10 -20.47 -5.05 -47.33
C ALA A 10 -21.05 -6.03 -46.28
N CYS A 11 -21.12 -7.33 -46.56
CA CYS A 11 -21.66 -8.32 -45.61
C CYS A 11 -20.63 -8.79 -44.55
N VAL A 12 -19.31 -8.72 -44.83
CA VAL A 12 -18.29 -9.20 -43.89
C VAL A 12 -18.02 -8.17 -42.79
N VAL A 13 -18.13 -6.86 -43.10
CA VAL A 13 -17.94 -5.77 -42.11
C VAL A 13 -19.13 -5.71 -41.15
N ALA A 14 -20.35 -6.02 -41.59
CA ALA A 14 -21.53 -6.01 -40.71
C ALA A 14 -21.55 -7.20 -39.74
N LEU A 15 -20.96 -8.35 -40.05
CA LEU A 15 -20.89 -9.52 -39.17
C LEU A 15 -19.83 -9.36 -38.08
N PHE A 16 -18.71 -8.66 -38.33
CA PHE A 16 -17.71 -8.36 -37.30
C PHE A 16 -18.18 -7.27 -36.31
N SER A 17 -18.98 -6.29 -36.75
CA SER A 17 -19.56 -5.28 -35.85
C SER A 17 -20.67 -5.86 -34.98
N ALA A 18 -21.44 -6.83 -35.41
CA ALA A 18 -22.49 -7.47 -34.62
C ALA A 18 -21.92 -8.42 -33.56
N ALA A 19 -20.78 -9.08 -33.82
CA ALA A 19 -20.13 -9.98 -32.85
C ALA A 19 -19.46 -9.18 -31.71
N ALA A 20 -18.94 -7.99 -31.98
CA ALA A 20 -18.34 -7.11 -30.94
C ALA A 20 -19.41 -6.47 -30.05
N THR A 21 -20.60 -6.20 -30.54
CA THR A 21 -21.72 -5.66 -29.74
C THR A 21 -22.48 -6.71 -28.95
N ALA A 22 -22.52 -7.96 -29.39
CA ALA A 22 -23.18 -9.07 -28.68
C ALA A 22 -22.40 -9.50 -27.40
N GLY A 23 -21.07 -9.34 -27.37
CA GLY A 23 -20.23 -9.66 -26.21
C GLY A 23 -20.32 -8.61 -25.08
N ALA A 24 -20.76 -7.38 -25.37
CA ALA A 24 -20.90 -6.32 -24.37
C ALA A 24 -22.26 -6.35 -23.63
N GLN A 25 -23.24 -7.07 -24.14
CA GLN A 25 -24.63 -7.04 -23.66
C GLN A 25 -24.91 -7.96 -22.44
N ASN A 26 -23.98 -8.83 -22.04
CA ASN A 26 -24.19 -9.82 -20.97
C ASN A 26 -23.32 -9.59 -19.70
N ARG A 27 -22.55 -8.51 -19.60
CA ARG A 27 -21.75 -8.25 -18.40
C ARG A 27 -22.60 -7.65 -17.30
N ARG A 28 -22.53 -8.22 -16.09
CA ARG A 28 -23.23 -7.69 -14.91
C ARG A 28 -22.36 -6.66 -14.17
N PRO A 29 -22.97 -5.74 -13.40
CA PRO A 29 -22.22 -4.88 -12.48
C PRO A 29 -21.45 -5.66 -11.43
N MET A 30 -20.35 -5.08 -10.93
CA MET A 30 -19.57 -5.62 -9.83
C MET A 30 -20.34 -5.59 -8.52
N THR A 31 -20.16 -6.62 -7.69
CA THR A 31 -20.72 -6.77 -6.33
C THR A 31 -19.61 -6.75 -5.28
N PHE A 32 -19.96 -6.66 -3.99
CA PHE A 32 -18.98 -6.80 -2.91
C PHE A 32 -18.37 -8.21 -2.86
N MET A 33 -19.13 -9.24 -3.22
CA MET A 33 -18.62 -10.61 -3.30
C MET A 33 -17.53 -10.74 -4.36
N ASP A 34 -17.68 -10.07 -5.50
CA ASP A 34 -16.62 -10.04 -6.51
C ASP A 34 -15.33 -9.42 -5.98
N ILE A 35 -15.43 -8.37 -5.13
CA ILE A 35 -14.27 -7.77 -4.46
C ILE A 35 -13.61 -8.79 -3.53
N MET A 36 -14.39 -9.55 -2.75
CA MET A 36 -13.87 -10.56 -1.83
C MET A 36 -13.21 -11.74 -2.55
N GLU A 37 -13.60 -12.01 -3.79
CA GLU A 37 -13.03 -13.07 -4.63
C GLU A 37 -11.80 -12.64 -5.43
N LEU A 38 -11.47 -11.35 -5.47
CA LEU A 38 -10.29 -10.88 -6.18
C LEU A 38 -9.00 -11.41 -5.56
N LYS A 39 -8.12 -11.86 -6.44
CA LYS A 39 -6.77 -12.28 -6.08
C LYS A 39 -5.78 -11.17 -6.38
N ASN A 40 -4.78 -11.06 -5.52
CA ASN A 40 -3.68 -10.10 -5.65
C ASN A 40 -2.40 -10.85 -6.01
N VAL A 41 -1.55 -10.21 -6.81
CA VAL A 41 -0.24 -10.73 -7.16
C VAL A 41 0.87 -9.84 -6.58
N GLY A 42 1.92 -10.48 -6.06
CA GLY A 42 3.08 -9.79 -5.50
C GLY A 42 4.31 -10.67 -5.46
N GLY A 43 5.38 -10.17 -4.84
CA GLY A 43 6.61 -10.94 -4.65
C GLY A 43 7.22 -11.46 -5.96
N VAL A 44 7.20 -10.65 -7.04
CA VAL A 44 7.72 -11.07 -8.34
C VAL A 44 9.25 -11.23 -8.30
N SER A 45 9.74 -12.39 -8.71
CA SER A 45 11.16 -12.74 -8.74
C SER A 45 11.51 -13.40 -10.08
N LEU A 46 12.36 -12.73 -10.85
CA LEU A 46 12.86 -13.23 -12.14
C LEU A 46 14.07 -14.16 -11.89
N SER A 47 14.08 -15.32 -12.53
CA SER A 47 15.23 -16.23 -12.45
C SER A 47 16.52 -15.57 -12.96
N PRO A 48 17.70 -15.93 -12.44
CA PRO A 48 18.97 -15.30 -12.84
C PRO A 48 19.23 -15.30 -14.34
N ASN A 49 18.83 -16.38 -15.02
CA ASN A 49 18.97 -16.52 -16.48
C ASN A 49 17.81 -15.86 -17.28
N GLY A 50 16.89 -15.18 -16.61
CA GLY A 50 15.76 -14.50 -17.23
C GLY A 50 14.67 -15.40 -17.85
N SER A 51 14.71 -16.73 -17.63
CA SER A 51 13.80 -17.66 -18.31
C SER A 51 12.49 -17.93 -17.59
N LYS A 52 12.42 -17.71 -16.28
CA LYS A 52 11.27 -18.03 -15.43
C LYS A 52 10.95 -16.88 -14.49
N VAL A 53 9.68 -16.68 -14.16
CA VAL A 53 9.21 -15.73 -13.18
C VAL A 53 8.46 -16.47 -12.09
N ALA A 54 8.94 -16.37 -10.84
CA ALA A 54 8.21 -16.80 -9.65
C ALA A 54 7.45 -15.61 -9.06
N TYR A 55 6.26 -15.83 -8.51
CA TYR A 55 5.42 -14.80 -7.91
C TYR A 55 4.46 -15.41 -6.89
N ALA A 56 3.95 -14.59 -5.98
CA ALA A 56 2.94 -14.99 -5.01
C ALA A 56 1.55 -14.52 -5.47
N VAL A 57 0.55 -15.38 -5.35
CA VAL A 57 -0.87 -15.05 -5.55
C VAL A 57 -1.58 -15.21 -4.23
N SER A 58 -2.21 -14.14 -3.72
CA SER A 58 -2.97 -14.13 -2.48
C SER A 58 -4.45 -13.87 -2.73
N GLY A 59 -5.29 -14.47 -1.91
CA GLY A 59 -6.74 -14.29 -1.93
C GLY A 59 -7.38 -14.93 -0.71
N TRP A 60 -8.68 -14.75 -0.57
CA TRP A 60 -9.44 -15.43 0.46
C TRP A 60 -9.61 -16.91 0.12
N GLU A 61 -9.37 -17.77 1.08
CA GLU A 61 -9.58 -19.21 1.00
C GLU A 61 -10.49 -19.69 2.10
N HIS A 62 -11.25 -20.75 1.80
CA HIS A 62 -12.16 -21.42 2.71
C HIS A 62 -11.58 -22.82 3.06
N PRO A 63 -10.67 -22.92 4.02
CA PRO A 63 -9.94 -24.16 4.26
C PRO A 63 -10.83 -25.35 4.66
N ASN A 64 -12.07 -25.10 5.11
CA ASN A 64 -13.00 -26.12 5.60
C ASN A 64 -14.35 -26.17 4.85
N ALA A 65 -14.48 -25.42 3.75
CA ALA A 65 -15.69 -25.47 2.94
C ALA A 65 -15.82 -26.84 2.25
N ARG A 66 -16.62 -27.73 2.85
CA ARG A 66 -17.20 -28.82 2.05
C ARG A 66 -18.27 -28.17 1.17
N PRO A 67 -18.22 -28.36 -0.15
CA PRO A 67 -19.27 -27.85 -1.03
C PRO A 67 -20.63 -28.30 -0.47
N SER A 68 -21.50 -27.38 -0.09
CA SER A 68 -22.87 -27.68 0.25
C SER A 68 -23.52 -28.24 -1.01
N THR A 69 -24.05 -29.45 -0.94
CA THR A 69 -24.84 -30.05 -2.04
C THR A 69 -26.24 -29.45 -2.13
N ASP A 70 -26.60 -28.54 -1.21
CA ASP A 70 -27.88 -27.85 -1.16
C ASP A 70 -27.66 -26.32 -1.25
N PRO A 71 -27.96 -25.70 -2.41
CA PRO A 71 -27.79 -24.26 -2.61
C PRO A 71 -28.72 -23.39 -1.75
N ALA A 72 -29.69 -23.97 -1.04
CA ALA A 72 -30.62 -23.26 -0.15
C ALA A 72 -30.19 -23.25 1.31
N LYS A 73 -29.14 -23.97 1.69
CA LYS A 73 -28.60 -23.97 3.05
C LYS A 73 -27.29 -23.20 3.07
N PRO A 74 -27.21 -22.07 3.81
CA PRO A 74 -25.92 -21.45 4.08
C PRO A 74 -25.01 -22.48 4.74
N ASP A 75 -23.75 -22.49 4.37
CA ASP A 75 -22.72 -23.40 4.90
C ASP A 75 -22.58 -23.15 6.41
N THR A 76 -23.31 -23.91 7.23
CA THR A 76 -23.34 -23.76 8.70
C THR A 76 -22.29 -24.64 9.39
N ALA A 77 -21.21 -24.99 8.71
CA ALA A 77 -20.11 -25.71 9.33
C ALA A 77 -19.48 -24.84 10.44
N LYS A 78 -19.58 -25.32 11.69
CA LYS A 78 -18.84 -24.74 12.82
C LYS A 78 -17.38 -24.61 12.47
N GLY A 79 -16.91 -23.35 12.21
CA GLY A 79 -15.51 -23.06 11.92
C GLY A 79 -15.23 -22.50 10.52
N ASP A 80 -16.18 -21.90 9.86
CA ASP A 80 -15.99 -21.24 8.55
C ASP A 80 -15.09 -19.98 8.72
N LYS A 81 -13.79 -20.24 8.80
CA LYS A 81 -12.76 -19.20 8.79
C LYS A 81 -12.34 -18.95 7.37
N HIS A 82 -12.65 -17.78 6.87
CA HIS A 82 -12.02 -17.24 5.69
C HIS A 82 -10.64 -16.71 6.09
N GLU A 83 -9.61 -17.20 5.47
CA GLU A 83 -8.24 -16.74 5.71
C GLU A 83 -7.61 -16.26 4.40
N THR A 84 -6.93 -15.12 4.45
CA THR A 84 -6.12 -14.71 3.31
C THR A 84 -4.88 -15.58 3.26
N ARG A 85 -4.69 -16.29 2.12
CA ARG A 85 -3.50 -17.10 1.88
C ARG A 85 -2.80 -16.67 0.60
N ALA A 86 -1.50 -16.83 0.60
CA ALA A 86 -0.67 -16.63 -0.57
C ALA A 86 0.00 -17.94 -0.94
N HIS A 87 0.08 -18.24 -2.24
CA HIS A 87 0.83 -19.38 -2.75
C HIS A 87 1.77 -18.94 -3.85
N ILE A 88 2.89 -19.67 -3.98
CA ILE A 88 3.90 -19.35 -4.98
C ILE A 88 3.56 -20.07 -6.28
N TRP A 89 3.59 -19.28 -7.34
CA TRP A 89 3.38 -19.69 -8.72
C TRP A 89 4.61 -19.40 -9.56
N MET A 90 4.69 -20.03 -10.71
CA MET A 90 5.77 -19.82 -11.67
C MET A 90 5.22 -19.84 -13.09
N VAL A 91 5.80 -18.98 -13.95
CA VAL A 91 5.51 -18.95 -15.39
C VAL A 91 6.83 -18.72 -16.15
N GLY A 92 6.90 -19.19 -17.40
CA GLY A 92 8.01 -18.86 -18.29
C GLY A 92 8.03 -17.38 -18.65
N ALA A 93 9.19 -16.74 -18.72
CA ALA A 93 9.30 -15.35 -19.19
C ALA A 93 8.93 -15.21 -20.68
N ALA A 94 9.09 -16.29 -21.45
CA ALA A 94 8.57 -16.37 -22.82
C ALA A 94 7.05 -16.59 -22.89
N GLY A 95 6.35 -16.73 -21.75
CA GLY A 95 4.94 -17.10 -21.64
C GLY A 95 4.75 -18.59 -21.39
N GLY A 96 3.51 -19.05 -21.50
CA GLY A 96 3.12 -20.43 -21.21
C GLY A 96 2.10 -20.52 -20.08
N THR A 97 1.72 -21.72 -19.68
CA THR A 97 0.74 -21.93 -18.60
C THR A 97 1.39 -21.72 -17.23
N PRO A 98 0.87 -20.82 -16.38
CA PRO A 98 1.32 -20.68 -15.00
C PRO A 98 1.12 -21.98 -14.21
N ARG A 99 2.09 -22.30 -13.36
CA ARG A 99 2.05 -23.47 -12.48
C ARG A 99 2.17 -23.07 -11.02
N GLN A 100 1.27 -23.53 -10.17
CA GLN A 100 1.38 -23.41 -8.72
C GLN A 100 2.49 -24.33 -8.22
N LEU A 101 3.36 -23.80 -7.36
CA LEU A 101 4.51 -24.53 -6.80
C LEU A 101 4.29 -24.96 -5.36
N THR A 102 3.47 -24.23 -4.60
CA THR A 102 3.27 -24.44 -3.16
C THR A 102 1.80 -24.49 -2.79
N PHE A 103 1.44 -25.30 -1.76
CA PHE A 103 0.06 -25.67 -1.42
C PHE A 103 -0.17 -25.77 0.09
N SER A 104 0.62 -25.10 0.92
CA SER A 104 0.47 -25.27 2.37
C SER A 104 -0.76 -24.53 2.92
N GLU A 105 -1.38 -25.09 3.94
CA GLU A 105 -2.52 -24.48 4.64
C GLU A 105 -2.17 -23.15 5.33
N ARG A 106 -0.89 -22.81 5.49
CA ARG A 106 -0.41 -21.59 6.14
C ARG A 106 0.04 -20.53 5.16
N GLY A 107 0.04 -20.85 3.86
CA GLY A 107 0.50 -19.97 2.79
C GLY A 107 2.02 -19.79 2.70
N GLU A 108 2.45 -19.23 1.60
CA GLU A 108 3.84 -18.92 1.26
C GLU A 108 3.95 -17.58 0.54
N ASN A 109 5.02 -16.85 0.81
CA ASN A 109 5.25 -15.54 0.20
C ASN A 109 6.75 -15.25 -0.02
N ALA A 110 7.06 -14.08 -0.61
CA ALA A 110 8.40 -13.58 -0.84
C ALA A 110 9.34 -14.57 -1.57
N PRO A 111 8.96 -15.13 -2.74
CA PRO A 111 9.84 -16.03 -3.47
C PRO A 111 11.11 -15.31 -3.95
N GLN A 112 12.28 -15.96 -3.78
CA GLN A 112 13.56 -15.47 -4.29
C GLN A 112 14.38 -16.64 -4.87
N TRP A 113 14.83 -16.48 -6.10
CA TRP A 113 15.70 -17.45 -6.74
C TRP A 113 17.09 -17.45 -6.11
N SER A 114 17.67 -18.65 -5.94
CA SER A 114 19.11 -18.75 -5.69
C SER A 114 19.91 -18.18 -6.87
N PRO A 115 21.13 -17.64 -6.66
CA PRO A 115 21.93 -17.03 -7.73
C PRO A 115 22.29 -17.96 -8.89
N ASP A 116 22.25 -19.28 -8.68
CA ASP A 116 22.45 -20.31 -9.71
C ASP A 116 21.15 -20.74 -10.40
N GLY A 117 19.98 -20.27 -9.91
CA GLY A 117 18.66 -20.58 -10.43
C GLY A 117 18.16 -22.01 -10.15
N ARG A 118 18.84 -22.79 -9.29
CA ARG A 118 18.49 -24.17 -8.97
C ARG A 118 17.52 -24.32 -7.81
N SER A 119 17.34 -23.27 -7.02
CA SER A 119 16.47 -23.28 -5.85
C SER A 119 15.63 -22.01 -5.78
N LEU A 120 14.48 -22.12 -5.13
CA LEU A 120 13.61 -21.00 -4.79
C LEU A 120 13.46 -20.94 -3.26
N ALA A 121 13.93 -19.87 -2.63
CA ALA A 121 13.69 -19.59 -1.23
C ALA A 121 12.38 -18.84 -1.06
N PHE A 122 11.67 -19.05 0.05
CA PHE A 122 10.42 -18.37 0.37
C PHE A 122 10.14 -18.39 1.87
N LEU A 123 9.23 -17.54 2.32
CA LEU A 123 8.73 -17.49 3.69
C LEU A 123 7.45 -18.31 3.83
N SER A 124 7.39 -19.16 4.86
CA SER A 124 6.18 -19.90 5.22
C SER A 124 6.18 -20.23 6.72
N SER A 125 4.98 -20.22 7.31
CA SER A 125 4.74 -20.72 8.68
C SER A 125 4.19 -22.15 8.68
N ARG A 126 4.43 -22.92 7.59
CA ARG A 126 4.06 -24.35 7.55
C ARG A 126 4.77 -25.11 8.65
N GLY A 127 4.08 -26.07 9.26
CA GLY A 127 4.56 -26.85 10.40
C GLY A 127 3.42 -27.31 11.29
N SER A 128 3.69 -28.13 12.29
CA SER A 128 2.71 -28.62 13.24
C SER A 128 2.53 -27.64 14.40
N GLY A 129 1.28 -27.37 14.77
CA GLY A 129 0.90 -26.59 15.95
C GLY A 129 0.38 -25.19 15.65
N THR A 130 -0.36 -24.65 16.62
CA THR A 130 -1.01 -23.32 16.54
C THR A 130 -0.02 -22.17 16.59
N GLU A 131 1.22 -22.42 17.05
CA GLU A 131 2.29 -21.44 17.24
C GLU A 131 3.40 -21.54 16.19
N ALA A 132 3.13 -22.13 15.03
CA ALA A 132 4.12 -22.23 13.96
C ALA A 132 4.63 -20.83 13.55
N LYS A 133 5.94 -20.65 13.61
CA LYS A 133 6.61 -19.38 13.25
C LYS A 133 7.01 -19.37 11.78
N THR A 134 6.98 -18.18 11.19
CA THR A 134 7.46 -17.98 9.82
C THR A 134 8.95 -18.30 9.73
N GLN A 135 9.33 -19.16 8.77
CA GLN A 135 10.68 -19.60 8.52
C GLN A 135 11.03 -19.47 7.04
N ILE A 136 12.32 -19.52 6.71
CA ILE A 136 12.79 -19.64 5.32
C ILE A 136 12.74 -21.11 4.92
N TRP A 137 12.11 -21.38 3.78
CA TRP A 137 12.02 -22.68 3.13
C TRP A 137 12.71 -22.62 1.78
N ILE A 138 13.28 -23.74 1.36
CA ILE A 138 13.95 -23.90 0.07
C ILE A 138 13.22 -24.98 -0.73
N LEU A 139 12.82 -24.62 -1.96
CA LEU A 139 12.28 -25.55 -2.94
C LEU A 139 13.34 -25.80 -4.02
N PRO A 140 13.89 -27.03 -4.15
CA PRO A 140 14.73 -27.42 -5.27
C PRO A 140 13.92 -27.38 -6.58
N MET A 141 14.49 -26.81 -7.63
CA MET A 141 13.78 -26.62 -8.91
C MET A 141 14.03 -27.75 -9.92
N ASP A 142 14.90 -28.67 -9.59
CA ASP A 142 15.18 -29.93 -10.33
C ASP A 142 14.35 -31.12 -9.82
N GLY A 143 13.55 -30.90 -8.77
CA GLY A 143 12.62 -31.87 -8.18
C GLY A 143 12.85 -32.04 -6.68
N GLY A 144 11.88 -32.70 -6.04
CA GLY A 144 11.87 -32.89 -4.59
C GLY A 144 10.90 -31.94 -3.86
N GLU A 145 10.82 -32.12 -2.54
CA GLU A 145 9.98 -31.33 -1.67
C GLU A 145 10.73 -30.12 -1.10
N ALA A 146 9.96 -29.07 -0.74
CA ALA A 146 10.52 -27.95 -0.03
C ALA A 146 10.95 -28.37 1.39
N TYR A 147 12.14 -27.94 1.82
CA TYR A 147 12.65 -28.18 3.15
C TYR A 147 12.86 -26.89 3.93
N GLN A 148 12.70 -26.96 5.23
CA GLN A 148 12.95 -25.83 6.13
C GLN A 148 14.45 -25.59 6.29
N LEU A 149 14.87 -24.34 6.05
CA LEU A 149 16.26 -23.91 6.20
C LEU A 149 16.50 -23.35 7.62
N THR A 150 15.68 -22.38 8.07
CA THR A 150 15.83 -21.75 9.39
C THR A 150 15.01 -22.48 10.45
N ALA A 151 15.49 -22.44 11.69
CA ALA A 151 14.77 -22.98 12.88
C ALA A 151 14.75 -21.90 13.98
N SER A 152 14.39 -20.68 13.63
CA SER A 152 14.23 -19.58 14.58
C SER A 152 13.06 -19.86 15.52
N LYS A 153 13.18 -19.50 16.79
CA LYS A 153 12.10 -19.56 17.77
C LYS A 153 11.02 -18.50 17.53
N GLU A 154 11.36 -17.46 16.78
CA GLU A 154 10.48 -16.35 16.44
C GLU A 154 10.35 -16.21 14.92
N ASN A 155 9.44 -15.35 14.48
CA ASN A 155 9.20 -15.14 13.07
C ASN A 155 10.45 -14.58 12.37
N VAL A 156 10.77 -15.18 11.23
CA VAL A 156 11.78 -14.71 10.29
C VAL A 156 11.11 -13.78 9.26
N SER A 157 11.80 -12.73 8.91
CA SER A 157 11.36 -11.78 7.87
C SER A 157 12.56 -11.31 7.04
N GLY A 158 12.31 -10.61 5.95
CA GLY A 158 13.30 -9.88 5.15
C GLY A 158 14.60 -10.67 4.92
N PHE A 159 14.71 -11.43 3.85
CA PHE A 159 15.91 -12.23 3.58
C PHE A 159 16.51 -11.93 2.20
N GLU A 160 17.81 -12.20 2.03
CA GLU A 160 18.53 -12.10 0.76
C GLU A 160 19.62 -13.15 0.65
N TRP A 161 19.75 -13.77 -0.53
CA TRP A 161 20.84 -14.68 -0.86
C TRP A 161 22.19 -13.96 -1.00
N SER A 162 23.26 -14.55 -0.51
CA SER A 162 24.62 -14.14 -0.91
C SER A 162 24.84 -14.41 -2.40
N LYS A 163 25.70 -13.62 -3.05
CA LYS A 163 25.92 -13.70 -4.51
C LYS A 163 26.45 -15.06 -5.00
N ASP A 164 27.14 -15.80 -4.14
CA ASP A 164 27.63 -17.16 -4.39
C ASP A 164 26.59 -18.25 -4.07
N GLY A 165 25.44 -17.88 -3.47
CA GLY A 165 24.39 -18.81 -3.08
C GLY A 165 24.67 -19.69 -1.87
N SER A 166 25.82 -19.53 -1.20
CA SER A 166 26.20 -20.35 -0.05
C SER A 166 25.50 -19.96 1.25
N ARG A 167 25.01 -18.70 1.35
CA ARG A 167 24.43 -18.15 2.57
C ARG A 167 23.18 -17.35 2.27
N ILE A 168 22.33 -17.19 3.32
CA ILE A 168 21.19 -16.26 3.33
C ILE A 168 21.32 -15.34 4.54
N ALA A 169 21.23 -14.04 4.32
CA ALA A 169 21.00 -13.06 5.38
C ALA A 169 19.48 -12.92 5.64
N PHE A 170 19.08 -12.79 6.89
CA PHE A 170 17.68 -12.67 7.26
C PHE A 170 17.50 -11.88 8.57
N LEU A 171 16.26 -11.49 8.86
CA LEU A 171 15.89 -10.84 10.10
C LEU A 171 15.09 -11.79 10.98
N ALA A 172 15.37 -11.76 12.27
CA ALA A 172 14.56 -12.44 13.28
C ALA A 172 14.37 -11.55 14.51
N VAL A 173 13.19 -11.59 15.08
CA VAL A 173 12.85 -10.89 16.33
C VAL A 173 13.49 -11.63 17.50
N ASP A 174 13.94 -10.89 18.51
CA ASP A 174 14.51 -11.47 19.72
C ASP A 174 13.51 -12.37 20.45
N THR A 175 14.02 -13.47 21.01
CA THR A 175 13.22 -14.33 21.88
C THR A 175 12.95 -13.62 23.20
N LEU A 176 11.76 -13.85 23.77
CA LEU A 176 11.50 -13.44 25.14
C LEU A 176 12.43 -14.16 26.11
N PRO A 177 12.98 -13.47 27.13
CA PRO A 177 13.65 -14.14 28.24
C PRO A 177 12.74 -15.20 28.86
N LYS A 178 13.30 -16.35 29.27
CA LYS A 178 12.51 -17.43 29.92
C LYS A 178 11.74 -16.95 31.15
N THR A 179 12.26 -15.97 31.87
CA THR A 179 11.58 -15.33 33.00
C THR A 179 10.29 -14.63 32.57
N ASP A 180 10.29 -13.99 31.43
CA ASP A 180 9.13 -13.25 30.92
C ASP A 180 8.12 -14.21 30.26
N GLU A 181 8.56 -15.28 29.61
CA GLU A 181 7.68 -16.39 29.18
C GLU A 181 6.95 -17.00 30.37
N ALA A 182 7.65 -17.24 31.48
CA ALA A 182 7.06 -17.75 32.69
C ALA A 182 6.06 -16.77 33.34
N LYS A 183 6.34 -15.47 33.31
CA LYS A 183 5.41 -14.43 33.78
C LYS A 183 4.15 -14.38 32.92
N THR A 184 4.29 -14.38 31.61
CA THR A 184 3.15 -14.41 30.66
C THR A 184 2.27 -15.63 30.89
N THR A 185 2.87 -16.82 31.09
CA THR A 185 2.13 -18.04 31.38
C THR A 185 1.32 -17.93 32.69
N ARG A 186 1.84 -17.27 33.73
CA ARG A 186 1.16 -17.04 34.99
C ARG A 186 0.21 -15.83 34.99
N ARG A 187 0.16 -15.06 33.87
CA ARG A 187 -0.52 -13.76 33.76
C ARG A 187 -0.01 -12.72 34.78
N ASP A 188 1.29 -12.77 35.05
CA ASP A 188 2.06 -11.82 35.86
C ASP A 188 2.97 -11.00 34.93
N ASP A 189 2.35 -10.36 33.95
CA ASP A 189 2.99 -9.75 32.79
C ASP A 189 2.56 -8.29 32.54
N PRO A 190 2.56 -7.43 33.56
CA PRO A 190 2.33 -6.00 33.36
C PRO A 190 3.42 -5.45 32.44
N GLN A 191 3.01 -4.60 31.51
CA GLN A 191 3.93 -3.97 30.55
C GLN A 191 4.14 -2.50 30.93
N VAL A 192 5.39 -2.06 30.91
CA VAL A 192 5.70 -0.64 31.00
C VAL A 192 5.56 -0.02 29.61
N PHE A 193 4.71 0.98 29.50
CA PHE A 193 4.44 1.63 28.23
C PHE A 193 5.72 2.25 27.67
N GLU A 194 5.98 2.03 26.38
CA GLU A 194 7.19 2.50 25.66
C GLU A 194 8.52 1.96 26.19
N GLU A 195 8.48 0.86 26.94
CA GLU A 195 9.66 0.10 27.36
C GLU A 195 9.54 -1.37 26.91
N ASN A 196 10.59 -2.16 27.10
CA ASN A 196 10.61 -3.62 26.84
C ASN A 196 10.31 -4.00 25.39
N PHE A 197 10.93 -3.27 24.44
CA PHE A 197 10.80 -3.58 23.02
C PHE A 197 11.47 -4.88 22.65
N ARG A 198 10.81 -5.66 21.79
CA ARG A 198 11.44 -6.78 21.10
C ARG A 198 12.07 -6.27 19.82
N LEU A 199 13.40 -6.29 19.79
CA LEU A 199 14.16 -5.83 18.63
C LEU A 199 14.23 -6.93 17.56
N SER A 200 14.51 -6.53 16.34
CA SER A 200 14.77 -7.43 15.22
C SER A 200 16.23 -7.31 14.82
N HIS A 201 16.94 -8.43 14.77
CA HIS A 201 18.37 -8.45 14.46
C HIS A 201 18.66 -9.15 13.13
N ALA A 202 19.82 -8.82 12.55
CA ALA A 202 20.28 -9.45 11.32
C ALA A 202 21.10 -10.72 11.61
N TRP A 203 20.76 -11.78 10.90
CA TRP A 203 21.35 -13.11 10.99
C TRP A 203 21.88 -13.55 9.63
N VAL A 204 22.88 -14.43 9.63
CA VAL A 204 23.38 -15.12 8.45
C VAL A 204 23.29 -16.62 8.69
N ILE A 205 22.69 -17.36 7.75
CA ILE A 205 22.64 -18.81 7.78
C ILE A 205 23.43 -19.39 6.61
N ASP A 206 24.27 -20.38 6.88
CA ASP A 206 24.91 -21.20 5.87
C ASP A 206 23.93 -22.26 5.36
N VAL A 207 23.73 -22.31 4.04
CA VAL A 207 22.69 -23.15 3.43
C VAL A 207 22.98 -24.63 3.55
N ALA A 208 24.25 -25.02 3.46
CA ALA A 208 24.67 -26.43 3.50
C ALA A 208 24.62 -26.99 4.92
N THR A 209 25.14 -26.25 5.90
CA THR A 209 25.23 -26.69 7.29
C THR A 209 24.02 -26.31 8.14
N LYS A 210 23.19 -25.41 7.65
CA LYS A 210 22.03 -24.79 8.36
C LYS A 210 22.44 -24.08 9.67
N ARG A 211 23.71 -23.71 9.80
CA ARG A 211 24.21 -22.98 10.98
C ARG A 211 23.90 -21.50 10.81
N ALA A 212 23.07 -20.96 11.71
CA ALA A 212 22.74 -19.54 11.77
C ALA A 212 23.68 -18.82 12.76
N THR A 213 24.08 -17.60 12.43
CA THR A 213 24.90 -16.72 13.27
C THR A 213 24.30 -15.32 13.24
N GLU A 214 24.07 -14.73 14.40
CA GLU A 214 23.70 -13.34 14.53
C GLU A 214 24.90 -12.45 14.18
N VAL A 215 24.69 -11.48 13.29
CA VAL A 215 25.76 -10.60 12.79
C VAL A 215 25.58 -9.13 13.17
N ALA A 216 24.35 -8.71 13.47
CA ALA A 216 24.07 -7.39 14.03
C ALA A 216 23.24 -7.56 15.30
N HIS A 217 23.70 -7.00 16.41
CA HIS A 217 23.13 -7.12 17.74
C HIS A 217 23.21 -5.77 18.48
N GLY A 218 22.70 -5.73 19.71
CA GLY A 218 22.69 -4.53 20.55
C GLY A 218 21.35 -3.81 20.51
N ASN A 219 21.34 -2.53 20.88
CA ASN A 219 20.11 -1.74 21.01
C ASN A 219 19.65 -1.15 19.66
N LEU A 220 19.65 -1.95 18.60
CA LEU A 220 19.21 -1.53 17.26
C LEU A 220 18.20 -2.53 16.72
N THR A 221 17.07 -2.04 16.25
CA THR A 221 16.11 -2.86 15.50
C THR A 221 16.38 -2.71 14.01
N VAL A 222 16.68 -3.82 13.34
CA VAL A 222 16.93 -3.87 11.89
C VAL A 222 15.60 -3.99 11.16
N SER A 223 15.43 -3.25 10.06
CA SER A 223 14.25 -3.27 9.21
C SER A 223 14.60 -3.44 7.74
N GLY A 224 13.67 -3.99 6.96
CA GLY A 224 13.89 -4.31 5.55
C GLY A 224 14.86 -5.47 5.34
N ALA A 225 15.01 -5.96 4.12
CA ALA A 225 15.96 -7.03 3.83
C ALA A 225 17.41 -6.49 3.88
N PRO A 226 18.36 -7.17 4.56
CA PRO A 226 19.77 -6.82 4.50
C PRO A 226 20.31 -7.03 3.08
N SER A 227 21.27 -6.20 2.65
CA SER A 227 21.88 -6.29 1.32
C SER A 227 23.34 -6.74 1.42
N TRP A 228 23.70 -7.77 0.64
CA TRP A 228 25.06 -8.32 0.60
C TRP A 228 26.01 -7.46 -0.22
N SER A 229 27.24 -7.25 0.29
CA SER A 229 28.34 -6.85 -0.57
C SER A 229 28.63 -7.95 -1.60
N PRO A 230 29.07 -7.63 -2.84
CA PRO A 230 29.31 -8.64 -3.88
C PRO A 230 30.33 -9.71 -3.52
N ASP A 231 31.32 -9.37 -2.66
CA ASP A 231 32.33 -10.28 -2.13
C ASP A 231 31.84 -11.19 -0.99
N GLY A 232 30.59 -10.96 -0.53
CA GLY A 232 29.97 -11.72 0.57
C GLY A 232 30.59 -11.51 1.95
N THR A 233 31.42 -10.48 2.13
CA THR A 233 32.11 -10.23 3.41
C THR A 233 31.36 -9.28 4.33
N ARG A 234 30.40 -8.48 3.78
CA ARG A 234 29.66 -7.45 4.51
C ARG A 234 28.18 -7.48 4.19
N LEU A 235 27.38 -6.96 5.13
CA LEU A 235 25.96 -6.64 4.92
C LEU A 235 25.74 -5.15 5.15
N ALA A 236 24.90 -4.55 4.34
CA ALA A 236 24.31 -3.24 4.61
C ALA A 236 22.83 -3.40 4.99
N PHE A 237 22.35 -2.63 5.96
CA PHE A 237 20.97 -2.67 6.42
C PHE A 237 20.54 -1.34 7.03
N GLN A 238 19.22 -1.15 7.11
CA GLN A 238 18.59 -0.05 7.80
C GLN A 238 18.29 -0.47 9.24
N ALA A 239 18.61 0.37 10.23
CA ALA A 239 18.28 0.11 11.62
C ALA A 239 17.95 1.38 12.41
N ALA A 240 17.09 1.24 13.40
CA ALA A 240 16.67 2.30 14.31
C ALA A 240 17.02 1.92 15.77
N PRO A 241 17.20 2.90 16.68
CA PRO A 241 17.46 2.64 18.10
C PRO A 241 16.22 2.12 18.86
N THR A 242 15.06 2.13 18.23
CA THR A 242 13.78 1.75 18.83
C THR A 242 12.80 1.26 17.79
N THR A 243 11.83 0.45 18.22
CA THR A 243 10.68 0.05 17.41
C THR A 243 9.51 1.04 17.49
N MET A 244 9.65 2.11 18.29
CA MET A 244 8.59 3.10 18.47
C MET A 244 8.39 3.96 17.25
N LEU A 245 7.16 4.01 16.76
CA LEU A 245 6.79 4.83 15.60
C LEU A 245 6.79 6.33 15.90
N ARG A 246 6.81 6.74 17.16
CA ARG A 246 6.97 8.15 17.53
C ARG A 246 8.37 8.68 17.22
N ASP A 247 9.39 7.80 17.19
CA ASP A 247 10.75 8.11 16.81
C ASP A 247 11.20 7.21 15.66
N PRO A 248 10.71 7.46 14.43
CA PRO A 248 10.96 6.59 13.28
C PRO A 248 12.35 6.78 12.67
N ARG A 249 13.26 7.48 13.35
CA ARG A 249 14.61 7.74 12.85
C ARG A 249 15.35 6.43 12.66
N SER A 250 15.83 6.21 11.47
CA SER A 250 16.65 5.05 11.10
C SER A 250 17.91 5.50 10.38
N ASP A 251 18.95 4.71 10.54
CA ASP A 251 20.25 4.91 9.92
C ASP A 251 20.60 3.73 9.02
N ILE A 252 21.55 3.94 8.12
CA ILE A 252 22.15 2.86 7.35
C ILE A 252 23.47 2.43 8.01
N TYR A 253 23.59 1.13 8.18
CA TYR A 253 24.76 0.49 8.77
C TYR A 253 25.39 -0.52 7.79
N ILE A 254 26.70 -0.69 7.93
CA ILE A 254 27.46 -1.79 7.32
C ILE A 254 28.01 -2.64 8.46
N VAL A 255 27.81 -3.96 8.40
CA VAL A 255 28.45 -4.91 9.29
C VAL A 255 29.43 -5.80 8.52
N THR A 256 30.62 -6.00 9.06
CA THR A 256 31.60 -7.00 8.58
C THR A 256 31.27 -8.33 9.23
N ILE A 257 31.03 -9.38 8.41
CA ILE A 257 30.56 -10.69 8.91
C ILE A 257 31.58 -11.36 9.85
N ALA A 258 32.90 -11.25 9.54
CA ALA A 258 33.95 -11.98 10.22
C ALA A 258 34.14 -11.56 11.69
N ASP A 259 34.12 -10.27 11.96
CA ASP A 259 34.41 -9.69 13.28
C ASP A 259 33.19 -8.98 13.89
N LYS A 260 32.07 -8.93 13.16
CA LYS A 260 30.83 -8.24 13.52
C LYS A 260 31.01 -6.76 13.78
N SER A 261 32.06 -6.14 13.25
CA SER A 261 32.28 -4.69 13.35
C SER A 261 31.18 -3.95 12.61
N LEU A 262 30.57 -2.96 13.29
CA LEU A 262 29.43 -2.20 12.80
C LEU A 262 29.87 -0.76 12.50
N LYS A 263 29.55 -0.29 11.31
CA LYS A 263 29.81 1.09 10.86
C LYS A 263 28.52 1.76 10.44
N LYS A 264 28.12 2.84 11.11
CA LYS A 264 27.06 3.74 10.64
C LYS A 264 27.61 4.58 9.47
N ILE A 265 26.84 4.70 8.38
CA ILE A 265 27.24 5.45 7.18
C ILE A 265 26.39 6.69 6.91
N THR A 266 25.22 6.81 7.54
CA THR A 266 24.43 8.04 7.53
C THR A 266 24.93 9.00 8.58
N THR A 267 24.91 10.31 8.28
CA THR A 267 25.29 11.37 9.22
C THR A 267 24.11 11.84 10.06
N LYS A 268 22.90 11.69 9.51
CA LYS A 268 21.63 12.02 10.16
C LYS A 268 20.69 10.81 10.05
N PRO A 269 19.85 10.55 11.06
CA PRO A 269 18.98 9.37 11.09
C PRO A 269 17.69 9.63 10.28
N GLU A 270 17.74 9.40 8.96
CA GLU A 270 16.64 9.72 8.02
C GLU A 270 16.52 8.72 6.86
N ALA A 271 17.02 7.47 7.05
CA ALA A 271 16.95 6.47 6.00
C ALA A 271 15.51 6.09 5.65
N GLY A 272 15.12 6.28 4.39
CA GLY A 272 13.78 6.02 3.86
C GLY A 272 13.61 4.63 3.25
N SER A 273 14.71 4.01 2.74
CA SER A 273 14.66 2.67 2.13
C SER A 273 15.88 1.82 2.50
N PRO A 274 15.74 0.47 2.45
CA PRO A 274 16.86 -0.43 2.59
C PRO A 274 17.96 -0.15 1.56
N PRO A 275 19.24 -0.33 1.95
CA PRO A 275 20.38 -0.09 1.08
C PRO A 275 20.54 -1.19 0.02
N ALA A 276 21.17 -0.83 -1.12
CA ALA A 276 21.52 -1.74 -2.19
C ALA A 276 22.98 -1.53 -2.60
N TRP A 277 23.81 -2.58 -2.52
CA TRP A 277 25.18 -2.57 -2.99
C TRP A 277 25.26 -2.52 -4.51
N SER A 278 26.18 -1.69 -5.04
CA SER A 278 26.54 -1.74 -6.46
C SER A 278 27.20 -3.09 -6.81
N PRO A 279 27.08 -3.56 -8.06
CA PRO A 279 27.67 -4.84 -8.48
C PRO A 279 29.19 -4.92 -8.31
N ASP A 280 29.91 -3.80 -8.34
CA ASP A 280 31.35 -3.71 -8.12
C ASP A 280 31.75 -3.55 -6.63
N GLY A 281 30.78 -3.41 -5.73
CA GLY A 281 30.99 -3.26 -4.28
C GLY A 281 31.56 -1.92 -3.84
N LYS A 282 31.62 -0.92 -4.72
CA LYS A 282 32.21 0.39 -4.39
C LYS A 282 31.20 1.39 -3.86
N THR A 283 29.94 1.22 -4.20
CA THR A 283 28.88 2.18 -3.87
C THR A 283 27.68 1.49 -3.22
N ILE A 284 27.04 2.17 -2.28
CA ILE A 284 25.75 1.75 -1.71
C ILE A 284 24.72 2.81 -2.07
N ALA A 285 23.61 2.38 -2.67
CA ALA A 285 22.45 3.22 -2.95
C ALA A 285 21.39 3.01 -1.86
N PHE A 286 20.82 4.09 -1.34
CA PHE A 286 19.69 4.09 -0.41
C PHE A 286 18.94 5.41 -0.53
N THR A 287 17.79 5.54 0.12
CA THR A 287 17.10 6.83 0.17
C THR A 287 17.14 7.43 1.56
N ILE A 288 17.11 8.74 1.61
CA ILE A 288 16.91 9.51 2.83
C ILE A 288 15.76 10.49 2.62
N LEU A 289 15.05 10.81 3.70
CA LEU A 289 14.16 11.97 3.75
C LEU A 289 14.98 13.13 4.34
N PRO A 290 15.39 14.12 3.52
CA PRO A 290 16.26 15.18 4.02
C PRO A 290 15.54 16.05 5.04
N GLN A 291 16.28 16.55 6.03
CA GLN A 291 15.72 17.51 7.00
C GLN A 291 15.28 18.77 6.28
N SER A 292 14.08 19.23 6.61
CA SER A 292 13.59 20.52 6.17
C SER A 292 14.55 21.63 6.62
N HIS A 293 14.83 22.57 5.72
CA HIS A 293 15.54 23.81 6.05
C HIS A 293 14.71 24.75 6.93
N ILE A 294 13.48 24.37 7.30
CA ILE A 294 12.64 25.11 8.24
C ILE A 294 13.04 24.68 9.63
N ALA A 295 14.04 25.38 10.19
CA ALA A 295 14.40 25.24 11.60
C ALA A 295 13.18 25.55 12.48
N ARG A 296 12.69 24.55 13.20
CA ARG A 296 11.71 24.72 14.27
C ARG A 296 12.44 24.54 15.60
N PRO A 297 12.65 25.61 16.37
CA PRO A 297 13.49 25.57 17.59
C PRO A 297 13.00 24.63 18.67
N ASP A 298 11.71 24.27 18.66
CA ASP A 298 11.03 23.63 19.78
C ASP A 298 10.55 22.20 19.51
N SER A 299 10.87 21.59 18.34
CA SER A 299 10.35 20.26 18.03
C SER A 299 11.41 19.18 18.20
N ILE A 300 11.29 18.46 19.29
CA ILE A 300 12.08 17.23 19.57
C ILE A 300 11.63 16.07 18.66
N MET A 301 10.51 16.21 17.93
CA MET A 301 9.82 15.14 17.21
C MET A 301 9.42 15.51 15.78
N ASP A 302 10.12 16.45 15.12
CA ASP A 302 9.83 16.77 13.72
C ASP A 302 10.18 15.58 12.82
N ARG A 303 9.13 14.88 12.38
CA ARG A 303 9.23 13.99 11.24
C ARG A 303 9.15 14.83 9.97
N GLU A 304 10.19 14.79 9.18
CA GLU A 304 10.20 15.52 7.92
C GLU A 304 9.07 15.06 6.99
N ILE A 305 8.54 15.99 6.22
CA ILE A 305 7.55 15.78 5.18
C ILE A 305 8.17 16.28 3.88
N GLY A 306 8.31 15.40 2.90
CA GLY A 306 8.94 15.75 1.62
C GLY A 306 9.15 14.54 0.74
N ASN A 307 10.03 14.67 -0.23
CA ASN A 307 10.44 13.59 -1.11
C ASN A 307 11.67 12.88 -0.58
N ASP A 308 11.69 11.56 -0.67
CA ASP A 308 12.90 10.78 -0.43
C ASP A 308 13.92 11.02 -1.54
N HIS A 309 15.17 11.33 -1.16
CA HIS A 309 16.28 11.52 -2.08
C HIS A 309 17.10 10.24 -2.23
N LEU A 310 17.43 9.86 -3.45
CA LEU A 310 18.39 8.79 -3.72
C LEU A 310 19.81 9.26 -3.36
N ILE A 311 20.46 8.53 -2.47
CA ILE A 311 21.83 8.76 -2.02
C ILE A 311 22.75 7.68 -2.57
N LEU A 312 23.91 8.08 -3.09
CA LEU A 312 24.99 7.20 -3.46
C LEU A 312 26.18 7.40 -2.49
N TYR A 313 26.46 6.38 -1.70
CA TYR A 313 27.55 6.40 -0.73
C TYR A 313 28.77 5.65 -1.27
N ASP A 314 29.89 6.35 -1.44
CA ASP A 314 31.18 5.73 -1.82
C ASP A 314 31.81 5.07 -0.60
N VAL A 315 32.04 3.77 -0.68
CA VAL A 315 32.46 2.94 0.45
C VAL A 315 33.90 3.23 0.85
N ALA A 316 34.75 3.55 -0.12
CA ALA A 316 36.19 3.78 0.12
C ALA A 316 36.44 5.15 0.75
N SER A 317 35.86 6.20 0.21
CA SER A 317 36.05 7.57 0.71
C SER A 317 35.13 7.94 1.87
N GLY A 318 34.03 7.19 2.06
CA GLY A 318 33.01 7.50 3.07
C GLY A 318 32.13 8.71 2.71
N LYS A 319 32.14 9.15 1.45
CA LYS A 319 31.36 10.31 0.99
C LYS A 319 30.00 9.89 0.45
N ALA A 320 28.97 10.60 0.85
CA ALA A 320 27.61 10.47 0.31
C ALA A 320 27.35 11.58 -0.72
N ARG A 321 26.65 11.23 -1.80
CA ARG A 321 26.21 12.14 -2.83
C ARG A 321 24.68 12.08 -2.90
N ASP A 322 24.02 13.20 -2.71
CA ASP A 322 22.62 13.39 -3.00
C ASP A 322 22.41 13.54 -4.50
N THR A 323 21.47 12.80 -5.06
CA THR A 323 21.19 12.78 -6.51
C THR A 323 19.88 13.49 -6.88
N TYR A 324 19.24 14.13 -5.90
CA TYR A 324 17.97 14.81 -6.10
C TYR A 324 18.08 15.94 -7.14
N ASP A 325 17.13 16.00 -8.04
CA ASP A 325 17.00 17.09 -9.02
C ASP A 325 15.69 17.85 -8.75
N PRO A 326 15.75 19.09 -8.23
CA PRO A 326 14.55 19.88 -7.91
C PRO A 326 13.70 20.26 -9.13
N LYS A 327 14.21 20.08 -10.37
CA LYS A 327 13.42 20.28 -11.59
C LYS A 327 12.56 19.10 -11.93
N ILE A 328 12.95 17.90 -11.48
CA ILE A 328 12.18 16.65 -11.65
C ILE A 328 11.26 16.46 -10.45
N ASP A 329 11.74 16.74 -9.24
CA ASP A 329 11.00 16.80 -7.97
C ASP A 329 10.12 15.56 -7.72
N VAL A 330 10.75 14.37 -7.73
CA VAL A 330 10.11 13.09 -7.43
C VAL A 330 10.74 12.41 -6.23
N SER A 331 9.94 11.66 -5.48
CA SER A 331 10.41 10.85 -4.37
C SER A 331 11.05 9.56 -4.89
N ALA A 332 12.28 9.26 -4.51
CA ALA A 332 12.94 8.03 -4.88
C ALA A 332 12.37 6.86 -4.07
N GLY A 333 12.02 5.76 -4.76
CA GLY A 333 11.64 4.50 -4.12
C GLY A 333 12.84 3.58 -3.88
N ASN A 334 12.55 2.28 -3.63
CA ASN A 334 13.59 1.27 -3.39
C ASN A 334 14.59 1.17 -4.56
N PRO A 335 15.86 1.52 -4.39
CA PRO A 335 16.85 1.54 -5.45
C PRO A 335 17.24 0.12 -5.91
N ARG A 336 17.43 -0.05 -7.23
CA ARG A 336 17.88 -1.27 -7.86
C ARG A 336 18.99 -0.97 -8.86
N TRP A 337 20.17 -1.52 -8.62
CA TRP A 337 21.27 -1.40 -9.56
C TRP A 337 21.03 -2.23 -10.84
N THR A 338 21.37 -1.68 -11.99
CA THR A 338 21.56 -2.50 -13.20
C THR A 338 22.79 -3.39 -13.01
N SER A 339 22.82 -4.54 -13.69
CA SER A 339 23.88 -5.55 -13.51
C SER A 339 25.28 -5.05 -13.90
N ASP A 340 25.37 -4.08 -14.80
CA ASP A 340 26.59 -3.40 -15.21
C ASP A 340 27.04 -2.27 -14.25
N GLY A 341 26.20 -1.96 -13.22
CA GLY A 341 26.48 -0.88 -12.29
C GLY A 341 26.35 0.53 -12.87
N ALA A 342 25.93 0.67 -14.13
CA ALA A 342 25.88 1.96 -14.81
C ALA A 342 24.70 2.83 -14.34
N ARG A 343 23.61 2.21 -13.88
CA ARG A 343 22.39 2.93 -13.48
C ARG A 343 21.79 2.38 -12.19
N VAL A 344 21.08 3.27 -11.48
CA VAL A 344 20.17 2.91 -10.37
C VAL A 344 18.76 3.18 -10.81
N LEU A 345 17.93 2.14 -10.87
CA LEU A 345 16.50 2.21 -11.18
C LEU A 345 15.70 2.34 -9.89
N PHE A 346 14.60 3.09 -9.92
CA PHE A 346 13.58 3.08 -8.89
C PHE A 346 12.20 3.37 -9.47
N THR A 347 11.17 2.89 -8.79
CA THR A 347 9.78 3.24 -9.09
C THR A 347 9.34 4.37 -8.16
N THR A 348 8.52 5.28 -8.68
CA THR A 348 7.97 6.40 -7.90
C THR A 348 6.54 6.69 -8.31
N GLY A 349 5.77 7.30 -7.40
CA GLY A 349 4.52 7.94 -7.77
C GLY A 349 4.78 9.23 -8.54
N GLU A 350 4.04 9.45 -9.61
CA GLU A 350 4.05 10.68 -10.41
C GLU A 350 2.61 11.06 -10.74
N ARG A 351 2.07 12.03 -10.01
CA ARG A 351 0.65 12.42 -10.07
C ARG A 351 -0.27 11.21 -9.75
N ALA A 352 -1.32 10.99 -10.54
CA ALA A 352 -2.21 9.84 -10.38
C ALA A 352 -1.65 8.50 -10.93
N TRP A 353 -0.35 8.40 -11.22
CA TRP A 353 0.29 7.23 -11.81
C TRP A 353 1.60 6.88 -11.11
N ASN A 354 2.26 5.84 -11.60
CA ASN A 354 3.65 5.54 -11.27
C ASN A 354 4.53 5.76 -12.50
N ALA A 355 5.83 5.91 -12.24
CA ALA A 355 6.88 6.02 -13.23
C ALA A 355 8.09 5.19 -12.81
N VAL A 356 8.95 4.84 -13.77
CA VAL A 356 10.28 4.28 -13.51
C VAL A 356 11.31 5.34 -13.89
N TYR A 357 12.22 5.61 -12.97
CA TYR A 357 13.34 6.50 -13.15
C TYR A 357 14.65 5.72 -13.11
N ALA A 358 15.64 6.23 -13.82
CA ALA A 358 17.01 5.75 -13.83
C ALA A 358 17.97 6.89 -13.53
N TYR A 359 18.78 6.75 -12.51
CA TYR A 359 19.93 7.60 -12.27
C TYR A 359 21.15 7.02 -12.97
N ASP A 360 21.72 7.73 -13.93
CA ASP A 360 22.94 7.36 -14.65
C ASP A 360 24.16 7.85 -13.85
N VAL A 361 24.98 6.91 -13.43
CA VAL A 361 26.09 7.16 -12.48
C VAL A 361 27.20 7.98 -13.13
N ALA A 362 27.48 7.74 -14.41
CA ALA A 362 28.58 8.39 -15.14
C ALA A 362 28.26 9.84 -15.49
N SER A 363 27.04 10.12 -15.98
CA SER A 363 26.62 11.46 -16.35
C SER A 363 26.02 12.28 -15.21
N ASN A 364 25.77 11.66 -14.04
CA ASN A 364 25.07 12.24 -12.89
C ASN A 364 23.68 12.83 -13.26
N LYS A 365 22.92 12.10 -14.08
CA LYS A 365 21.59 12.54 -14.52
C LYS A 365 20.51 11.59 -14.08
N LEU A 366 19.44 12.16 -13.59
CA LEU A 366 18.18 11.45 -13.34
C LEU A 366 17.32 11.54 -14.61
N ASN A 367 16.88 10.40 -15.13
CA ASN A 367 16.09 10.31 -16.34
C ASN A 367 14.82 9.50 -16.08
N ARG A 368 13.70 9.97 -16.59
CA ARG A 368 12.45 9.21 -16.59
C ARG A 368 12.51 8.17 -17.70
N VAL A 369 12.43 6.89 -17.34
CA VAL A 369 12.45 5.77 -18.31
C VAL A 369 11.06 5.57 -18.90
N VAL A 370 10.04 5.49 -18.05
CA VAL A 370 8.65 5.34 -18.46
C VAL A 370 7.73 6.01 -17.44
N ALA A 371 6.58 6.49 -17.90
CA ALA A 371 5.57 7.16 -17.07
C ALA A 371 4.17 6.61 -17.34
N LYS A 372 3.21 7.03 -16.51
CA LYS A 372 1.78 6.67 -16.60
C LYS A 372 1.54 5.17 -16.57
N MET A 373 2.24 4.46 -15.70
CA MET A 373 2.06 3.04 -15.42
C MET A 373 1.55 2.84 -13.99
N LEU A 374 0.98 1.67 -13.71
CA LEU A 374 0.65 1.21 -12.36
C LEU A 374 1.56 0.01 -12.04
N ILE A 375 2.85 0.30 -12.07
CA ILE A 375 3.93 -0.68 -11.99
C ILE A 375 4.41 -0.86 -10.55
N GLY A 376 4.63 -2.12 -10.14
CA GLY A 376 5.35 -2.44 -8.92
C GLY A 376 6.87 -2.47 -9.11
N THR A 377 7.62 -2.69 -8.03
CA THR A 377 9.09 -2.76 -8.07
C THR A 377 9.57 -3.90 -8.98
N PRO A 378 10.42 -3.63 -9.97
CA PRO A 378 10.87 -4.64 -10.91
C PRO A 378 11.96 -5.55 -10.31
N SER A 379 11.91 -6.83 -10.67
CA SER A 379 12.96 -7.82 -10.48
C SER A 379 13.76 -7.96 -11.78
N LEU A 380 15.08 -7.78 -11.71
CA LEU A 380 15.95 -7.74 -12.88
C LEU A 380 16.65 -9.10 -13.11
N SER A 381 16.85 -9.46 -14.38
CA SER A 381 17.71 -10.61 -14.75
C SER A 381 19.18 -10.30 -14.47
N LYS A 382 19.97 -11.34 -14.20
CA LYS A 382 21.42 -11.19 -13.92
C LYS A 382 22.22 -10.60 -15.09
N ASP A 383 21.77 -10.84 -16.32
CA ASP A 383 22.37 -10.26 -17.54
C ASP A 383 21.90 -8.83 -17.84
N GLY A 384 20.99 -8.28 -17.02
CA GLY A 384 20.49 -6.92 -17.16
C GLY A 384 19.59 -6.67 -18.39
N ARG A 385 19.07 -7.72 -19.04
CA ARG A 385 18.25 -7.57 -20.27
C ARG A 385 16.77 -7.47 -19.98
N LEU A 386 16.29 -8.16 -18.94
CA LEU A 386 14.88 -8.29 -18.64
C LEU A 386 14.54 -7.79 -17.24
N ALA A 387 13.32 -7.27 -17.12
CA ALA A 387 12.66 -6.95 -15.88
C ALA A 387 11.32 -7.67 -15.81
N ALA A 388 10.99 -8.32 -14.69
CA ALA A 388 9.67 -8.84 -14.38
C ALA A 388 9.06 -8.01 -13.26
N TYR A 389 7.77 -7.69 -13.37
CA TYR A 389 7.07 -6.78 -12.46
C TYR A 389 5.57 -7.04 -12.48
N THR A 390 4.88 -6.48 -11.49
CA THR A 390 3.42 -6.38 -11.51
C THR A 390 3.00 -5.12 -12.25
N LEU A 391 1.98 -5.21 -13.08
CA LEU A 391 1.38 -4.07 -13.77
C LEU A 391 -0.14 -4.18 -13.72
N GLY A 392 -0.78 -3.14 -13.16
CA GLY A 392 -2.22 -2.97 -13.13
C GLY A 392 -2.72 -1.96 -14.16
N SER A 393 -4.03 -1.78 -14.20
CA SER A 393 -4.72 -0.77 -15.01
C SER A 393 -5.90 -0.18 -14.24
N SER A 394 -6.65 0.72 -14.85
CA SER A 394 -7.87 1.28 -14.26
C SER A 394 -9.05 0.29 -14.24
N ASP A 395 -8.99 -0.75 -15.06
CA ASP A 395 -10.05 -1.72 -15.29
C ASP A 395 -9.69 -3.16 -14.85
N ALA A 396 -8.48 -3.37 -14.33
CA ALA A 396 -8.06 -4.65 -13.78
C ALA A 396 -7.00 -4.51 -12.67
N PRO A 397 -7.01 -5.38 -11.65
CA PRO A 397 -5.90 -5.56 -10.73
C PRO A 397 -4.62 -5.93 -11.46
N ALA A 398 -3.50 -5.88 -10.75
CA ALA A 398 -2.21 -6.19 -11.34
C ALA A 398 -2.09 -7.67 -11.76
N ASP A 399 -1.42 -7.88 -12.89
CA ASP A 399 -0.89 -9.13 -13.38
C ASP A 399 0.64 -9.10 -13.44
N VAL A 400 1.28 -10.25 -13.72
CA VAL A 400 2.73 -10.35 -13.92
C VAL A 400 3.08 -10.05 -15.36
N TYR A 401 4.07 -9.18 -15.55
CA TYR A 401 4.60 -8.79 -16.85
C TYR A 401 6.11 -8.94 -16.92
N VAL A 402 6.64 -9.00 -18.11
CA VAL A 402 8.06 -8.94 -18.43
C VAL A 402 8.30 -7.97 -19.58
N SER A 403 9.42 -7.26 -19.54
CA SER A 403 9.92 -6.41 -20.63
C SER A 403 11.44 -6.30 -20.59
N ASP A 404 12.01 -5.59 -21.55
CA ASP A 404 13.35 -5.03 -21.39
C ASP A 404 13.35 -3.87 -20.38
N LEU A 405 14.53 -3.28 -20.14
CA LEU A 405 14.68 -2.18 -19.19
C LEU A 405 14.20 -0.80 -19.70
N THR A 406 13.58 -0.75 -20.88
CA THR A 406 12.87 0.44 -21.34
C THR A 406 11.43 0.48 -20.87
N PHE A 407 10.87 -0.67 -20.47
CA PHE A 407 9.48 -0.85 -20.08
C PHE A 407 8.45 -0.44 -21.15
N ALA A 408 8.88 -0.21 -22.38
CA ALA A 408 8.03 0.32 -23.45
C ALA A 408 7.05 -0.69 -24.03
N SER A 409 7.37 -1.99 -23.95
CA SER A 409 6.58 -3.06 -24.54
C SER A 409 6.38 -4.20 -23.53
N PRO A 410 5.53 -4.00 -22.49
CA PRO A 410 5.28 -5.00 -21.47
C PRO A 410 4.51 -6.21 -22.05
N LYS A 411 5.05 -7.40 -21.84
CA LYS A 411 4.39 -8.66 -22.17
C LYS A 411 3.67 -9.23 -20.96
N LYS A 412 2.36 -9.38 -21.04
CA LYS A 412 1.54 -10.03 -20.00
C LYS A 412 1.85 -11.52 -19.92
N LEU A 413 2.11 -12.03 -18.72
CA LEU A 413 2.43 -13.44 -18.47
C LEU A 413 1.30 -14.18 -17.76
N THR A 414 0.42 -13.48 -17.05
CA THR A 414 -0.64 -14.10 -16.22
C THR A 414 -1.99 -13.47 -16.50
N ASP A 415 -3.04 -14.15 -16.06
CA ASP A 415 -4.42 -13.69 -16.03
C ASP A 415 -5.01 -14.14 -14.69
N ILE A 416 -4.72 -13.35 -13.65
CA ILE A 416 -4.98 -13.74 -12.24
C ILE A 416 -6.46 -13.69 -11.91
N ASN A 417 -7.21 -12.75 -12.49
CA ASN A 417 -8.63 -12.53 -12.24
C ASN A 417 -9.48 -12.63 -13.51
N PRO A 418 -9.54 -13.82 -14.14
CA PRO A 418 -10.24 -14.00 -15.42
C PRO A 418 -11.76 -13.75 -15.34
N GLN A 419 -12.36 -13.87 -14.15
CA GLN A 419 -13.78 -13.61 -13.89
C GLN A 419 -14.18 -12.15 -14.17
N LEU A 420 -13.22 -11.20 -14.17
CA LEU A 420 -13.49 -9.79 -14.49
C LEU A 420 -13.96 -9.58 -15.94
N ARG A 421 -13.77 -10.55 -16.82
CA ARG A 421 -14.29 -10.49 -18.20
C ARG A 421 -15.82 -10.41 -18.26
N ASP A 422 -16.49 -10.98 -17.25
CA ASP A 422 -17.95 -11.02 -17.16
C ASP A 422 -18.53 -9.85 -16.34
N ILE A 423 -17.67 -8.95 -15.86
CA ILE A 423 -18.02 -7.78 -15.05
C ILE A 423 -18.01 -6.53 -15.92
N ALA A 424 -19.09 -5.75 -15.84
CA ALA A 424 -19.17 -4.43 -16.43
C ALA A 424 -18.63 -3.39 -15.42
N LEU A 425 -17.72 -2.55 -15.87
CA LEU A 425 -17.00 -1.57 -15.03
C LEU A 425 -17.29 -0.14 -15.46
N GLY A 426 -17.24 0.77 -14.48
CA GLY A 426 -17.26 2.21 -14.74
C GLY A 426 -15.91 2.68 -15.31
N GLU A 427 -15.95 3.71 -16.13
CA GLU A 427 -14.76 4.34 -16.74
C GLU A 427 -14.04 5.24 -15.74
N THR A 428 -12.73 5.10 -15.64
CA THR A 428 -11.87 5.96 -14.81
C THR A 428 -11.23 7.07 -15.65
N GLU A 429 -11.34 8.32 -15.18
CA GLU A 429 -10.75 9.51 -15.81
C GLU A 429 -9.92 10.28 -14.78
N VAL A 430 -8.73 10.75 -15.15
CA VAL A 430 -7.95 11.71 -14.35
C VAL A 430 -8.35 13.11 -14.76
N ILE A 431 -8.92 13.87 -13.81
CA ILE A 431 -9.39 15.24 -14.04
C ILE A 431 -8.55 16.26 -13.27
N THR A 432 -8.54 17.50 -13.75
CA THR A 432 -7.85 18.61 -13.10
C THR A 432 -8.80 19.80 -12.95
N TRP A 433 -8.60 20.56 -11.88
CA TRP A 433 -9.31 21.80 -11.60
C TRP A 433 -8.42 22.81 -10.90
N LYS A 434 -8.91 24.00 -10.62
CA LYS A 434 -8.20 25.01 -9.83
C LYS A 434 -8.88 25.18 -8.48
N SER A 435 -8.09 25.22 -7.43
CA SER A 435 -8.53 25.65 -6.10
C SER A 435 -8.88 27.14 -6.09
N THR A 436 -9.46 27.61 -4.99
CA THR A 436 -9.84 29.03 -4.81
C THR A 436 -8.68 30.00 -4.94
N ASP A 437 -7.46 29.58 -4.62
CA ASP A 437 -6.23 30.36 -4.74
C ASP A 437 -5.51 30.17 -6.08
N GLY A 438 -6.13 29.45 -7.02
CA GLY A 438 -5.56 29.15 -8.34
C GLY A 438 -4.63 27.93 -8.37
N THR A 439 -4.35 27.28 -7.24
CA THR A 439 -3.54 26.06 -7.16
C THR A 439 -4.15 24.98 -8.05
N PRO A 440 -3.39 24.36 -8.98
CA PRO A 440 -3.88 23.24 -9.77
C PRO A 440 -3.98 21.98 -8.89
N VAL A 441 -5.13 21.35 -8.93
CA VAL A 441 -5.43 20.10 -8.20
C VAL A 441 -5.82 19.02 -9.20
N GLU A 442 -5.46 17.79 -8.91
CA GLU A 442 -5.81 16.62 -9.71
C GLU A 442 -6.63 15.64 -8.87
N GLY A 443 -7.47 14.88 -9.52
CA GLY A 443 -8.20 13.78 -8.90
C GLY A 443 -8.58 12.72 -9.92
N VAL A 444 -9.03 11.59 -9.40
CA VAL A 444 -9.53 10.48 -10.19
C VAL A 444 -11.05 10.50 -10.11
N LEU A 445 -11.70 10.55 -11.27
CA LEU A 445 -13.16 10.45 -11.40
C LEU A 445 -13.51 9.08 -11.97
N LEU A 446 -14.25 8.29 -11.22
CA LEU A 446 -14.86 7.06 -11.69
C LEU A 446 -16.30 7.37 -12.11
N LYS A 447 -16.58 7.22 -13.39
CA LYS A 447 -17.92 7.46 -13.96
C LYS A 447 -18.84 6.28 -13.66
N PRO A 448 -20.15 6.52 -13.52
CA PRO A 448 -21.12 5.45 -13.34
C PRO A 448 -21.14 4.52 -14.55
N LEU A 449 -21.47 3.26 -14.32
CA LEU A 449 -21.67 2.30 -15.40
C LEU A 449 -22.76 2.78 -16.36
N GLY A 450 -22.46 2.77 -17.67
CA GLY A 450 -23.37 3.29 -18.67
C GLY A 450 -23.54 4.83 -18.63
N TYR A 451 -22.49 5.54 -18.24
CA TYR A 451 -22.47 7.01 -18.22
C TYR A 451 -22.96 7.62 -19.53
N GLN A 452 -23.83 8.62 -19.42
CA GLN A 452 -24.34 9.41 -20.55
C GLN A 452 -24.08 10.89 -20.31
N ALA A 453 -23.44 11.54 -21.25
CA ALA A 453 -23.18 12.99 -21.18
C ALA A 453 -24.50 13.76 -21.08
N GLY A 454 -24.55 14.77 -20.20
CA GLY A 454 -25.74 15.58 -19.93
C GLY A 454 -26.71 14.99 -18.90
N ARG A 455 -26.57 13.73 -18.51
CA ARG A 455 -27.29 13.15 -17.37
C ARG A 455 -26.51 13.39 -16.08
N LYS A 456 -27.18 13.83 -15.03
CA LYS A 456 -26.60 14.02 -13.69
C LYS A 456 -26.77 12.76 -12.85
N TYR A 457 -25.75 12.45 -12.07
CA TYR A 457 -25.66 11.25 -11.24
C TYR A 457 -25.42 11.62 -9.78
N PRO A 458 -25.81 10.79 -8.81
CA PRO A 458 -25.36 10.96 -7.42
C PRO A 458 -23.83 10.92 -7.37
N LEU A 459 -23.23 11.74 -6.50
CA LEU A 459 -21.80 11.87 -6.33
C LEU A 459 -21.37 11.36 -4.95
N LEU A 460 -20.43 10.42 -4.93
CA LEU A 460 -19.67 10.08 -3.75
C LEU A 460 -18.29 10.74 -3.85
N VAL A 461 -17.85 11.43 -2.81
CA VAL A 461 -16.47 11.94 -2.70
C VAL A 461 -15.74 11.12 -1.66
N GLU A 462 -14.64 10.50 -2.06
CA GLU A 462 -13.80 9.68 -1.18
C GLU A 462 -12.42 10.32 -1.01
N ALA A 463 -12.16 10.87 0.19
CA ALA A 463 -10.86 11.43 0.55
C ALA A 463 -9.90 10.33 1.02
N HIS A 464 -8.67 10.33 0.48
CA HIS A 464 -7.65 9.36 0.86
C HIS A 464 -7.07 9.61 2.26
N GLY A 465 -6.44 8.60 2.84
CA GLY A 465 -5.68 8.69 4.09
C GLY A 465 -4.30 9.35 3.93
N GLY A 466 -3.61 9.54 5.01
CA GLY A 466 -2.27 10.17 5.05
C GLY A 466 -2.20 11.31 6.06
N PRO A 467 -2.11 12.61 5.67
CA PRO A 467 -2.34 13.24 4.35
C PRO A 467 -1.29 12.92 3.28
N THR A 468 -0.07 12.53 3.65
CA THR A 468 1.00 12.14 2.73
C THR A 468 0.67 10.80 2.05
N GLY A 469 -0.23 10.83 1.10
CA GLY A 469 -0.70 9.76 0.25
C GLY A 469 -1.21 10.33 -1.07
N ALA A 470 -1.60 9.48 -2.00
CA ALA A 470 -2.28 9.90 -3.23
C ALA A 470 -3.15 8.77 -3.77
N THR A 471 -4.31 9.13 -4.30
CA THR A 471 -5.14 8.20 -5.06
C THR A 471 -4.64 8.13 -6.50
N ASN A 472 -4.18 6.96 -6.93
CA ASN A 472 -3.79 6.72 -8.32
C ASN A 472 -5.00 6.32 -9.19
N ALA A 473 -4.81 6.30 -10.52
CA ALA A 473 -5.82 5.92 -11.49
C ALA A 473 -6.05 4.39 -11.61
N GLY A 474 -5.58 3.60 -10.64
CA GLY A 474 -5.72 2.15 -10.63
C GLY A 474 -7.13 1.66 -10.32
N PHE A 475 -7.31 0.36 -10.44
CA PHE A 475 -8.56 -0.35 -10.23
C PHE A 475 -9.16 -0.09 -8.84
N LYS A 476 -10.38 0.41 -8.78
CA LYS A 476 -11.08 0.81 -7.55
C LYS A 476 -12.05 -0.28 -7.10
N ALA A 477 -11.53 -1.40 -6.62
CA ALA A 477 -12.33 -2.52 -6.13
C ALA A 477 -11.59 -3.26 -5.01
N ASN A 478 -11.59 -2.69 -3.82
CA ASN A 478 -11.11 -3.32 -2.60
C ASN A 478 -11.98 -2.89 -1.41
N TRP A 479 -11.80 -3.51 -0.26
CA TRP A 479 -12.62 -3.22 0.93
C TRP A 479 -12.51 -1.74 1.39
N GLY A 480 -11.37 -1.11 1.18
CA GLY A 480 -11.14 0.30 1.54
C GLY A 480 -11.82 1.26 0.57
N SER A 481 -11.86 0.90 -0.73
CA SER A 481 -12.41 1.73 -1.81
C SER A 481 -13.16 0.85 -2.83
N PRO A 482 -14.47 0.57 -2.60
CA PRO A 482 -15.29 -0.28 -3.47
C PRO A 482 -15.90 0.50 -4.65
N GLY A 483 -15.15 1.40 -5.26
CA GLY A 483 -15.64 2.36 -6.27
C GLY A 483 -16.35 1.72 -7.44
N GLN A 484 -15.88 0.57 -7.95
CA GLN A 484 -16.53 -0.12 -9.06
C GLN A 484 -17.94 -0.65 -8.70
N VAL A 485 -18.18 -0.99 -7.43
CA VAL A 485 -19.52 -1.35 -6.95
C VAL A 485 -20.43 -0.11 -6.95
N TRP A 486 -19.92 1.03 -6.49
CA TRP A 486 -20.63 2.30 -6.55
C TRP A 486 -20.97 2.70 -8.00
N ALA A 487 -19.99 2.60 -8.90
CA ALA A 487 -20.19 2.89 -10.33
C ALA A 487 -21.25 1.96 -10.94
N GLY A 488 -21.26 0.67 -10.61
CA GLY A 488 -22.26 -0.30 -11.02
C GLY A 488 -23.67 0.01 -10.54
N GLN A 489 -23.80 0.80 -9.46
CA GLN A 489 -25.09 1.28 -8.92
C GLN A 489 -25.49 2.68 -9.41
N GLY A 490 -24.75 3.21 -10.38
CA GLY A 490 -25.06 4.49 -11.01
C GLY A 490 -24.51 5.71 -10.28
N TRP A 491 -23.52 5.56 -9.39
CA TRP A 491 -22.83 6.67 -8.74
C TRP A 491 -21.60 7.11 -9.53
N ALA A 492 -21.36 8.41 -9.60
CA ALA A 492 -20.03 8.94 -9.88
C ALA A 492 -19.24 8.98 -8.58
N VAL A 493 -17.94 8.65 -8.63
CA VAL A 493 -17.05 8.70 -7.46
C VAL A 493 -15.87 9.61 -7.77
N LEU A 494 -15.66 10.64 -6.96
CA LEU A 494 -14.52 11.56 -7.05
C LEU A 494 -13.51 11.22 -5.96
N TYR A 495 -12.27 10.97 -6.36
CA TYR A 495 -11.10 10.77 -5.52
C TYR A 495 -10.15 11.95 -5.69
N PRO A 496 -10.26 13.01 -4.90
CA PRO A 496 -9.38 14.17 -4.99
C PRO A 496 -7.99 13.87 -4.44
N ASN A 497 -6.96 14.49 -5.02
CA ASN A 497 -5.61 14.57 -4.48
C ASN A 497 -5.33 16.02 -4.07
N PRO A 498 -5.80 16.47 -2.90
CA PRO A 498 -5.63 17.83 -2.43
C PRO A 498 -4.17 18.11 -2.06
N ARG A 499 -3.80 19.39 -1.83
CA ARG A 499 -2.51 19.76 -1.23
C ARG A 499 -2.26 18.95 0.05
N GLY A 500 -1.01 18.52 0.25
CA GLY A 500 -0.63 17.50 1.23
C GLY A 500 -0.44 16.12 0.62
N SER A 501 -1.04 15.86 -0.56
CA SER A 501 -0.83 14.59 -1.29
C SER A 501 0.61 14.48 -1.82
N THR A 502 1.15 13.25 -1.76
CA THR A 502 2.43 12.90 -2.41
C THR A 502 2.29 12.85 -3.93
N ASN A 503 3.39 12.68 -4.66
CA ASN A 503 3.48 12.52 -6.11
C ASN A 503 3.30 13.80 -6.94
N TYR A 504 3.11 14.95 -6.30
CA TYR A 504 2.89 16.25 -6.95
C TYR A 504 4.04 17.24 -6.69
N GLY A 505 5.19 16.73 -6.22
CA GLY A 505 6.35 17.50 -5.82
C GLY A 505 6.33 17.89 -4.33
N GLU A 506 7.52 18.18 -3.80
CA GLU A 506 7.69 18.43 -2.37
C GLU A 506 6.89 19.63 -1.87
N LYS A 507 6.85 20.71 -2.64
CA LYS A 507 6.07 21.91 -2.30
C LYS A 507 4.58 21.60 -2.09
N PHE A 508 4.00 20.75 -2.95
CA PHE A 508 2.59 20.37 -2.85
C PHE A 508 2.34 19.45 -1.66
N THR A 509 3.23 18.48 -1.44
CA THR A 509 3.16 17.56 -0.29
C THR A 509 3.24 18.31 1.04
N ARG A 510 4.02 19.37 1.13
CA ARG A 510 4.20 20.20 2.35
C ARG A 510 3.12 21.28 2.52
N ALA A 511 2.29 21.51 1.52
CA ALA A 511 1.40 22.68 1.47
C ALA A 511 0.24 22.64 2.48
N ASN A 512 -0.02 21.51 3.15
CA ASN A 512 -1.00 21.43 4.24
C ASN A 512 -0.37 21.37 5.65
N ILE A 513 0.94 21.57 5.78
CA ILE A 513 1.57 21.77 7.10
C ILE A 513 0.99 23.04 7.68
N MET A 514 0.51 23.00 8.93
CA MET A 514 -0.20 24.06 9.63
C MET A 514 -1.54 24.47 8.95
N ASP A 515 -2.09 23.64 8.02
CA ASP A 515 -3.31 24.02 7.29
C ASP A 515 -4.29 22.86 7.02
N TRP A 516 -4.28 21.80 7.86
CA TRP A 516 -5.28 20.75 7.78
C TRP A 516 -6.70 21.34 7.89
N GLY A 517 -7.62 20.94 7.00
CA GLY A 517 -8.97 21.49 6.93
C GLY A 517 -9.03 22.90 6.36
N GLY A 518 -7.90 23.43 5.85
CA GLY A 518 -7.81 24.72 5.19
C GLY A 518 -7.75 24.61 3.68
N GLY A 519 -6.53 24.66 3.12
CA GLY A 519 -6.29 24.55 1.69
C GLY A 519 -6.75 23.23 1.09
N ASP A 520 -6.46 22.13 1.77
CA ASP A 520 -6.87 20.78 1.41
C ASP A 520 -8.40 20.63 1.32
N TYR A 521 -9.15 21.19 2.28
CA TYR A 521 -10.61 21.25 2.22
C TYR A 521 -11.10 22.05 1.02
N ARG A 522 -10.51 23.23 0.75
CA ARG A 522 -10.89 24.07 -0.40
C ARG A 522 -10.60 23.37 -1.73
N ASP A 523 -9.47 22.66 -1.82
CA ASP A 523 -9.10 21.86 -2.99
C ASP A 523 -10.15 20.79 -3.30
N ILE A 524 -10.62 20.08 -2.28
CA ILE A 524 -11.69 19.07 -2.41
C ILE A 524 -13.01 19.72 -2.83
N MET A 525 -13.41 20.79 -2.16
CA MET A 525 -14.72 21.44 -2.42
C MET A 525 -14.79 22.05 -3.82
N THR A 526 -13.68 22.63 -4.31
CA THR A 526 -13.63 23.12 -5.70
C THR A 526 -13.63 21.99 -6.73
N GLY A 527 -13.10 20.80 -6.38
CA GLY A 527 -13.25 19.60 -7.19
C GLY A 527 -14.69 19.11 -7.30
N VAL A 528 -15.44 19.16 -6.19
CA VAL A 528 -16.90 18.89 -6.18
C VAL A 528 -17.63 19.87 -7.10
N ASP A 529 -17.29 21.16 -7.01
CA ASP A 529 -17.90 22.21 -7.86
C ASP A 529 -17.56 21.99 -9.34
N ASP A 530 -16.36 21.54 -9.65
CA ASP A 530 -15.94 21.23 -11.03
C ASP A 530 -16.73 20.06 -11.61
N VAL A 531 -16.95 18.97 -10.84
CA VAL A 531 -17.75 17.82 -11.29
C VAL A 531 -19.22 18.18 -11.49
N ILE A 532 -19.76 19.07 -10.65
CA ILE A 532 -21.12 19.65 -10.83
C ILE A 532 -21.16 20.51 -12.09
N LYS A 533 -20.19 21.39 -12.30
CA LYS A 533 -20.09 22.26 -13.47
C LYS A 533 -19.94 21.49 -14.78
N ARG A 534 -19.26 20.36 -14.77
CA ARG A 534 -19.19 19.42 -15.90
C ARG A 534 -20.53 18.74 -16.22
N GLY A 535 -21.55 18.94 -15.40
CA GLY A 535 -22.88 18.35 -15.58
C GLY A 535 -22.95 16.85 -15.22
N ILE A 536 -21.94 16.34 -14.48
CA ILE A 536 -21.85 14.93 -14.08
C ILE A 536 -22.57 14.70 -12.76
N ALA A 537 -22.34 15.56 -11.75
CA ALA A 537 -22.92 15.40 -10.41
C ALA A 537 -24.27 16.10 -10.27
N ASP A 538 -25.21 15.42 -9.60
CA ASP A 538 -26.44 16.01 -9.04
C ASP A 538 -26.10 16.61 -7.66
N SER A 539 -26.08 17.94 -7.57
CA SER A 539 -25.74 18.66 -6.34
C SER A 539 -26.70 18.41 -5.18
N SER A 540 -27.88 17.85 -5.46
CA SER A 540 -28.84 17.46 -4.42
C SER A 540 -28.61 16.05 -3.87
N LYS A 541 -27.73 15.25 -4.50
CA LYS A 541 -27.48 13.84 -4.18
C LYS A 541 -25.99 13.57 -4.02
N MET A 542 -25.38 14.13 -2.98
CA MET A 542 -23.96 14.01 -2.72
C MET A 542 -23.72 13.36 -1.36
N ALA A 543 -22.70 12.50 -1.30
CA ALA A 543 -22.20 11.89 -0.07
C ALA A 543 -20.68 12.07 0.03
N PHE A 544 -20.13 12.00 1.25
CA PHE A 544 -18.70 12.16 1.53
C PHE A 544 -18.20 11.03 2.42
N GLU A 545 -17.02 10.52 2.10
CA GLU A 545 -16.39 9.49 2.92
C GLU A 545 -14.87 9.56 2.89
N GLY A 546 -14.24 8.84 3.82
CA GLY A 546 -12.81 8.63 3.85
C GLY A 546 -12.37 7.82 5.06
N TRP A 547 -11.12 7.32 5.02
CA TRP A 547 -10.50 6.53 6.07
C TRP A 547 -9.25 7.24 6.60
N SER A 548 -8.97 7.14 7.92
CA SER A 548 -7.80 7.76 8.53
C SER A 548 -7.84 9.29 8.39
N TYR A 549 -6.83 9.91 7.79
CA TYR A 549 -6.91 11.34 7.43
C TYR A 549 -8.14 11.66 6.55
N GLY A 550 -8.56 10.75 5.65
CA GLY A 550 -9.83 10.88 4.93
C GLY A 550 -11.03 10.87 5.87
N GLY A 551 -10.96 10.12 6.97
CA GLY A 551 -11.94 10.14 8.06
C GLY A 551 -11.92 11.45 8.86
N TYR A 552 -10.75 12.05 9.10
CA TYR A 552 -10.60 13.41 9.59
C TYR A 552 -11.30 14.40 8.64
N MET A 553 -11.00 14.33 7.35
CA MET A 553 -11.60 15.19 6.36
C MET A 553 -13.13 15.02 6.29
N THR A 554 -13.63 13.79 6.50
CA THR A 554 -15.08 13.53 6.59
C THR A 554 -15.70 14.27 7.79
N ALA A 555 -15.13 14.11 9.00
CA ALA A 555 -15.58 14.80 10.20
C ALA A 555 -15.50 16.32 10.04
N TRP A 556 -14.42 16.80 9.43
CA TRP A 556 -14.22 18.21 9.11
C TRP A 556 -15.28 18.74 8.14
N VAL A 557 -15.47 18.08 6.99
CA VAL A 557 -16.44 18.50 5.96
C VAL A 557 -17.85 18.63 6.54
N VAL A 558 -18.33 17.61 7.29
CA VAL A 558 -19.70 17.67 7.85
C VAL A 558 -19.86 18.73 8.94
N SER A 559 -18.75 19.19 9.54
CA SER A 559 -18.74 20.30 10.52
C SER A 559 -18.63 21.68 9.87
N GLN A 560 -18.26 21.75 8.57
CA GLN A 560 -18.08 23.01 7.82
C GLN A 560 -19.17 23.28 6.77
N THR A 561 -19.89 22.24 6.31
CA THR A 561 -20.92 22.39 5.27
C THR A 561 -22.01 21.35 5.40
N SER A 562 -23.24 21.71 4.97
CA SER A 562 -24.41 20.82 4.88
C SER A 562 -24.70 20.32 3.46
N ARG A 563 -23.77 20.47 2.52
CA ARG A 563 -23.95 20.07 1.10
C ARG A 563 -24.18 18.57 0.92
N PHE A 564 -23.60 17.74 1.78
CA PHE A 564 -23.68 16.29 1.70
C PHE A 564 -24.88 15.74 2.46
N LYS A 565 -25.60 14.80 1.86
CA LYS A 565 -26.81 14.19 2.43
C LYS A 565 -26.52 13.03 3.37
N ALA A 566 -25.36 12.40 3.21
CA ALA A 566 -24.83 11.34 4.05
C ALA A 566 -23.32 11.43 4.12
N ALA A 567 -22.73 10.91 5.19
CA ALA A 567 -21.28 10.77 5.30
C ALA A 567 -20.88 9.50 6.03
N ARG A 568 -19.67 9.00 5.74
CA ARG A 568 -19.04 7.88 6.44
C ARG A 568 -17.62 8.24 6.86
N MET A 569 -17.39 8.32 8.15
CA MET A 569 -16.09 8.54 8.80
C MET A 569 -15.49 7.20 9.18
N GLY A 570 -14.41 6.78 8.50
CA GLY A 570 -13.68 5.57 8.82
C GLY A 570 -12.39 5.86 9.57
N ALA A 571 -12.17 5.26 10.74
CA ALA A 571 -10.96 5.46 11.57
C ALA A 571 -10.49 6.92 11.58
N GLY A 572 -11.45 7.85 11.76
CA GLY A 572 -11.22 9.28 11.56
C GLY A 572 -10.85 10.00 12.86
N LEU A 573 -10.12 11.10 12.71
CA LEU A 573 -9.69 11.97 13.80
C LEU A 573 -10.74 13.05 14.02
N SER A 574 -11.23 13.20 15.23
CA SER A 574 -12.23 14.23 15.59
C SER A 574 -11.66 15.33 16.47
N ASP A 575 -10.73 14.97 17.37
CA ASP A 575 -10.01 15.87 18.28
C ASP A 575 -8.51 15.66 18.15
N LEU A 576 -7.83 16.61 17.56
CA LEU A 576 -6.39 16.52 17.29
C LEU A 576 -5.54 16.63 18.56
N GLN A 577 -6.07 17.20 19.64
CA GLN A 577 -5.39 17.26 20.93
C GLN A 577 -5.35 15.86 21.58
N SER A 578 -6.50 15.19 21.70
CA SER A 578 -6.55 13.84 22.25
C SER A 578 -5.88 12.83 21.31
N MET A 579 -5.97 13.07 19.98
CA MET A 579 -5.24 12.28 18.98
C MET A 579 -3.73 12.29 19.24
N TYR A 580 -3.13 13.47 19.44
CA TYR A 580 -1.70 13.58 19.75
C TYR A 580 -1.30 12.73 20.96
N GLY A 581 -2.11 12.80 22.02
CA GLY A 581 -1.81 12.15 23.31
C GLY A 581 -2.03 10.62 23.33
N THR A 582 -2.69 10.05 22.31
CA THR A 582 -3.14 8.65 22.36
C THR A 582 -2.73 7.81 21.15
N THR A 583 -2.23 8.41 20.08
CA THR A 583 -1.76 7.73 18.88
C THR A 583 -0.37 7.09 19.06
N ASP A 584 -0.07 6.07 18.26
CA ASP A 584 1.28 5.50 18.13
C ASP A 584 2.27 6.37 17.30
N ILE A 585 1.78 7.48 16.69
CA ILE A 585 2.58 8.39 15.85
C ILE A 585 2.48 9.87 16.27
N PRO A 586 2.66 10.22 17.56
CA PRO A 586 2.50 11.61 18.02
C PRO A 586 3.44 12.59 17.30
N GLY A 587 4.67 12.18 16.95
CA GLY A 587 5.62 12.99 16.20
C GLY A 587 5.11 13.39 14.81
N TYR A 588 4.40 12.50 14.12
CA TYR A 588 3.78 12.81 12.83
C TYR A 588 2.69 13.89 12.96
N ILE A 589 1.84 13.80 13.98
CA ILE A 589 0.83 14.84 14.27
C ILE A 589 1.51 16.15 14.63
N GLY A 590 2.52 16.11 15.51
CA GLY A 590 3.29 17.29 15.92
C GLY A 590 3.88 18.05 14.74
N THR A 591 4.37 17.37 13.71
CA THR A 591 4.92 17.99 12.51
C THR A 591 3.90 18.90 11.79
N PHE A 592 2.64 18.48 11.73
CA PHE A 592 1.58 19.29 11.11
C PHE A 592 1.05 20.42 12.00
N PHE A 593 1.28 20.38 13.32
CA PHE A 593 0.64 21.30 14.28
C PHE A 593 1.63 22.08 15.15
N SER A 594 2.86 22.32 14.70
CA SER A 594 3.89 23.05 15.42
C SER A 594 4.33 22.43 16.76
N GLY A 595 4.43 21.11 16.80
CA GLY A 595 4.89 20.38 17.97
C GLY A 595 3.77 19.92 18.89
N ILE A 596 4.06 19.76 20.17
CA ILE A 596 3.13 19.22 21.16
C ILE A 596 1.98 20.20 21.50
N PRO A 597 0.77 19.71 21.83
CA PRO A 597 -0.31 20.56 22.31
C PRO A 597 0.02 21.10 23.70
N THR A 598 0.42 22.37 23.75
CA THR A 598 0.71 23.14 24.96
C THR A 598 -0.25 24.33 25.05
N GLN A 599 -0.21 25.08 26.15
CA GLN A 599 -0.99 26.30 26.27
C GLN A 599 -0.81 27.26 25.06
N LYS A 600 0.38 27.28 24.43
CA LYS A 600 0.68 28.14 23.27
C LYS A 600 0.11 27.63 21.95
N THR A 601 -0.04 26.31 21.79
CA THR A 601 -0.44 25.66 20.53
C THR A 601 -1.88 25.12 20.56
N LEU A 602 -2.49 25.04 21.76
CA LEU A 602 -3.76 24.38 21.99
C LEU A 602 -4.91 24.97 21.14
N ASP A 603 -4.96 26.28 21.01
CA ASP A 603 -6.01 26.95 20.23
C ASP A 603 -5.92 26.59 18.75
N PHE A 604 -4.70 26.36 18.24
CA PHE A 604 -4.51 25.90 16.87
C PHE A 604 -5.00 24.46 16.69
N TYR A 605 -4.68 23.56 17.63
CA TYR A 605 -5.20 22.19 17.61
C TYR A 605 -6.74 22.17 17.62
N ARG A 606 -7.37 22.96 18.50
CA ARG A 606 -8.82 23.08 18.59
C ARG A 606 -9.45 23.66 17.33
N ALA A 607 -8.85 24.69 16.74
CA ALA A 607 -9.35 25.33 15.53
C ALA A 607 -9.36 24.39 14.31
N ARG A 608 -8.63 23.27 14.38
CA ARG A 608 -8.56 22.23 13.33
C ARG A 608 -9.22 20.92 13.74
N SER A 609 -9.80 20.83 14.92
CA SER A 609 -10.53 19.66 15.42
C SER A 609 -12.01 19.77 15.08
N ALA A 610 -12.55 18.75 14.38
CA ALA A 610 -13.96 18.73 13.96
C ALA A 610 -14.93 18.79 15.15
N ILE A 611 -14.56 18.22 16.30
CA ILE A 611 -15.37 18.21 17.51
C ILE A 611 -15.67 19.62 18.03
N THR A 612 -14.79 20.58 17.79
CA THR A 612 -14.98 22.00 18.15
C THR A 612 -16.21 22.60 17.43
N PHE A 613 -16.55 22.09 16.26
CA PHE A 613 -17.62 22.58 15.42
C PHE A 613 -18.79 21.59 15.34
N VAL A 614 -18.92 20.70 16.30
CA VAL A 614 -19.93 19.61 16.29
C VAL A 614 -21.38 20.13 16.26
N ASP A 615 -21.63 21.34 16.77
CA ASP A 615 -22.95 21.98 16.71
C ASP A 615 -23.46 22.20 15.29
N ASN A 616 -22.57 22.40 14.33
CA ASN A 616 -22.88 22.65 12.93
C ASN A 616 -23.26 21.35 12.18
N VAL A 617 -22.96 20.17 12.74
CA VAL A 617 -23.17 18.90 12.06
C VAL A 617 -24.64 18.57 11.98
N THR A 618 -25.17 18.51 10.77
CA THR A 618 -26.56 18.10 10.49
C THR A 618 -26.64 16.86 9.58
N THR A 619 -25.56 16.55 8.89
CA THR A 619 -25.44 15.41 7.97
C THR A 619 -25.48 14.09 8.75
N PRO A 620 -26.36 13.12 8.40
CA PRO A 620 -26.32 11.76 8.95
C PRO A 620 -24.94 11.13 8.78
N LEU A 621 -24.33 10.65 9.88
CA LEU A 621 -22.95 10.19 9.93
C LEU A 621 -22.87 8.73 10.39
N LEU A 622 -22.27 7.87 9.55
CA LEU A 622 -21.81 6.55 9.93
C LEU A 622 -20.34 6.63 10.34
N ILE A 623 -19.99 6.13 11.51
CA ILE A 623 -18.61 6.03 12.00
C ILE A 623 -18.23 4.55 12.04
N GLN A 624 -17.08 4.18 11.43
CA GLN A 624 -16.58 2.80 11.41
C GLN A 624 -15.13 2.78 11.89
N GLN A 625 -14.81 1.88 12.85
CA GLN A 625 -13.54 1.91 13.57
C GLN A 625 -13.04 0.52 13.92
N GLY A 626 -11.74 0.26 13.80
CA GLY A 626 -11.09 -0.92 14.39
C GLY A 626 -11.06 -0.83 15.92
N GLY A 627 -11.45 -1.90 16.61
CA GLY A 627 -11.53 -1.91 18.07
C GLY A 627 -10.16 -1.90 18.77
N SER A 628 -9.10 -2.29 18.07
CA SER A 628 -7.72 -2.34 18.56
C SER A 628 -6.81 -1.36 17.79
N ASP A 629 -7.38 -0.33 17.18
CA ASP A 629 -6.66 0.67 16.43
C ASP A 629 -5.82 1.56 17.35
N GLN A 630 -4.50 1.49 17.20
CA GLN A 630 -3.54 2.32 17.94
C GLN A 630 -3.12 3.56 17.12
N ARG A 631 -3.26 3.52 15.78
CA ARG A 631 -2.93 4.61 14.88
C ARG A 631 -3.90 5.78 15.05
N VAL A 632 -5.19 5.48 14.98
CA VAL A 632 -6.29 6.38 15.31
C VAL A 632 -7.10 5.71 16.41
N PRO A 633 -6.80 5.97 17.67
CA PRO A 633 -7.45 5.29 18.79
C PRO A 633 -8.97 5.45 18.78
N ILE A 634 -9.68 4.39 19.18
CA ILE A 634 -11.16 4.34 19.16
C ILE A 634 -11.80 5.51 19.93
N GLY A 635 -11.08 6.13 20.88
CA GLY A 635 -11.50 7.34 21.58
C GLY A 635 -11.93 8.46 20.64
N GLN A 636 -11.23 8.64 19.52
CA GLN A 636 -11.56 9.64 18.50
C GLN A 636 -12.99 9.47 17.95
N SER A 637 -13.35 8.24 17.63
CA SER A 637 -14.70 7.90 17.17
C SER A 637 -15.75 8.01 18.27
N MET A 638 -15.41 7.63 19.51
CA MET A 638 -16.33 7.69 20.66
C MET A 638 -16.64 9.12 21.08
N GLU A 639 -15.64 10.02 21.10
CA GLU A 639 -15.82 11.44 21.43
C GLU A 639 -16.81 12.10 20.46
N PHE A 640 -16.58 11.92 19.16
CA PHE A 640 -17.44 12.52 18.14
C PHE A 640 -18.84 11.93 18.14
N PHE A 641 -18.97 10.61 18.29
CA PHE A 641 -20.25 9.92 18.40
C PHE A 641 -21.08 10.46 19.56
N ARG A 642 -20.49 10.56 20.77
CA ARG A 642 -21.19 11.06 21.97
C ARG A 642 -21.62 12.50 21.80
N ALA A 643 -20.69 13.36 21.34
CA ALA A 643 -20.99 14.76 21.10
C ALA A 643 -22.15 14.97 20.11
N LEU A 644 -22.24 14.15 19.07
CA LEU A 644 -23.36 14.17 18.11
C LEU A 644 -24.66 13.61 18.72
N LYS A 645 -24.59 12.53 19.50
CA LYS A 645 -25.76 11.94 20.18
C LYS A 645 -26.39 12.90 21.17
N ASP A 646 -25.58 13.59 21.97
CA ASP A 646 -26.05 14.58 22.96
C ASP A 646 -26.79 15.76 22.28
N ARG A 647 -26.53 16.00 20.99
CA ARG A 647 -27.20 16.99 20.15
C ARG A 647 -28.38 16.45 19.35
N GLY A 648 -28.77 15.19 19.59
CA GLY A 648 -29.86 14.53 18.89
C GLY A 648 -29.59 14.30 17.40
N ARG A 649 -28.32 14.25 16.98
CA ARG A 649 -27.94 14.03 15.56
C ARG A 649 -28.08 12.58 15.14
N THR A 650 -28.36 12.37 13.87
CA THR A 650 -28.41 11.02 13.27
C THR A 650 -26.98 10.50 13.11
N VAL A 651 -26.54 9.63 13.99
CA VAL A 651 -25.21 9.05 13.99
C VAL A 651 -25.25 7.58 14.43
N GLN A 652 -24.44 6.75 13.79
CA GLN A 652 -24.18 5.37 14.19
C GLN A 652 -22.68 5.15 14.29
N LEU A 653 -22.22 4.48 15.35
CA LEU A 653 -20.85 4.02 15.51
C LEU A 653 -20.82 2.49 15.44
N VAL A 654 -19.99 1.95 14.57
CA VAL A 654 -19.69 0.53 14.44
C VAL A 654 -18.20 0.33 14.67
N PHE A 655 -17.84 -0.51 15.62
CA PHE A 655 -16.44 -0.91 15.77
C PHE A 655 -16.29 -2.41 15.52
N TYR A 656 -15.16 -2.73 14.91
CA TYR A 656 -14.81 -4.11 14.54
C TYR A 656 -13.83 -4.67 15.56
N PRO A 657 -14.25 -5.63 16.42
CA PRO A 657 -13.36 -6.23 17.42
C PRO A 657 -12.12 -6.83 16.78
N ARG A 658 -10.96 -6.76 17.47
CA ARG A 658 -9.66 -7.31 17.05
C ARG A 658 -9.00 -6.60 15.88
N GLU A 659 -9.71 -5.74 15.15
CA GLU A 659 -9.16 -5.00 14.02
C GLU A 659 -8.34 -3.80 14.48
N GLY A 660 -7.20 -3.59 13.80
CA GLY A 660 -6.35 -2.42 13.95
C GLY A 660 -6.80 -1.25 13.06
N HIS A 661 -5.82 -0.51 12.53
CA HIS A 661 -6.08 0.64 11.63
C HIS A 661 -6.64 0.24 10.26
N GLY A 662 -6.43 -0.99 9.83
CA GLY A 662 -7.06 -1.62 8.66
C GLY A 662 -7.91 -2.82 9.09
N LEU A 663 -8.90 -3.18 8.26
CA LEU A 663 -9.70 -4.38 8.50
C LEU A 663 -9.04 -5.58 7.81
N SER A 664 -8.87 -6.68 8.54
CA SER A 664 -8.19 -7.89 8.09
C SER A 664 -9.08 -9.13 8.05
N GLU A 665 -10.24 -9.11 8.73
CA GLU A 665 -11.17 -10.24 8.78
C GLU A 665 -12.21 -10.13 7.65
N TYR A 666 -12.51 -11.25 7.00
CA TYR A 666 -13.40 -11.34 5.85
C TYR A 666 -14.78 -10.68 6.10
N TYR A 667 -15.47 -11.10 7.15
CA TYR A 667 -16.80 -10.60 7.45
C TYR A 667 -16.78 -9.15 7.92
N HIS A 668 -15.70 -8.66 8.52
CA HIS A 668 -15.55 -7.25 8.88
C HIS A 668 -15.40 -6.38 7.64
N GLN A 669 -14.61 -6.82 6.65
CA GLN A 669 -14.49 -6.11 5.38
C GLN A 669 -15.81 -6.10 4.61
N LEU A 670 -16.52 -7.22 4.57
CA LEU A 670 -17.81 -7.33 3.89
C LEU A 670 -18.89 -6.48 4.57
N ASP A 671 -19.05 -6.58 5.91
CA ASP A 671 -19.99 -5.75 6.68
C ASP A 671 -19.69 -4.25 6.50
N LYS A 672 -18.41 -3.86 6.55
CA LYS A 672 -18.00 -2.46 6.33
C LYS A 672 -18.54 -1.93 5.00
N MET A 673 -18.33 -2.62 3.91
CA MET A 673 -18.76 -2.19 2.58
C MET A 673 -20.29 -2.17 2.45
N GLN A 674 -20.97 -3.21 2.91
CA GLN A 674 -22.43 -3.33 2.84
C GLN A 674 -23.12 -2.26 3.68
N ARG A 675 -22.65 -2.04 4.90
CA ARG A 675 -23.22 -1.05 5.83
C ARG A 675 -23.01 0.39 5.34
N GLU A 676 -21.84 0.69 4.84
CA GLU A 676 -21.52 1.99 4.20
C GLU A 676 -22.45 2.27 3.03
N GLN A 677 -22.62 1.31 2.14
CA GLN A 677 -23.53 1.44 1.01
C GLN A 677 -24.98 1.66 1.44
N ALA A 678 -25.46 0.85 2.39
CA ALA A 678 -26.83 0.97 2.91
C ALA A 678 -27.06 2.37 3.53
N TRP A 679 -26.11 2.84 4.36
CA TRP A 679 -26.18 4.16 5.00
C TRP A 679 -26.21 5.30 3.98
N ILE A 680 -25.23 5.33 3.09
CA ILE A 680 -25.10 6.40 2.08
C ILE A 680 -26.31 6.42 1.15
N THR A 681 -26.76 5.25 0.66
CA THR A 681 -27.92 5.15 -0.22
C THR A 681 -29.20 5.61 0.47
N LYS A 682 -29.45 5.19 1.72
CA LYS A 682 -30.62 5.57 2.50
C LYS A 682 -30.75 7.09 2.62
N TYR A 683 -29.72 7.76 3.09
CA TYR A 683 -29.80 9.20 3.40
C TYR A 683 -29.59 10.11 2.18
N THR A 684 -28.97 9.59 1.10
CA THR A 684 -28.77 10.38 -0.13
C THR A 684 -29.91 10.22 -1.12
N LEU A 685 -30.45 9.01 -1.28
CA LEU A 685 -31.46 8.70 -2.29
C LEU A 685 -32.84 8.41 -1.71
N GLY A 686 -33.00 8.34 -0.37
CA GLY A 686 -34.26 7.98 0.28
C GLY A 686 -34.68 6.50 0.07
N ALA A 687 -33.81 5.66 -0.44
CA ALA A 687 -34.08 4.25 -0.71
C ALA A 687 -33.63 3.38 0.45
N GLU A 688 -34.54 2.60 1.06
CA GLU A 688 -34.15 1.48 1.92
C GLU A 688 -33.74 0.32 1.02
N ARG A 689 -32.43 0.07 0.91
CA ARG A 689 -31.94 -1.23 0.42
C ARG A 689 -31.87 -2.19 1.60
N VAL A 690 -32.68 -3.21 1.57
CA VAL A 690 -32.46 -4.41 2.38
C VAL A 690 -31.15 -5.02 1.87
N VAL A 691 -30.12 -5.00 2.69
CA VAL A 691 -28.87 -5.75 2.42
C VAL A 691 -29.28 -7.23 2.54
N PRO A 692 -29.12 -8.04 1.48
CA PRO A 692 -29.47 -9.46 1.52
C PRO A 692 -28.58 -10.21 2.48
#